data_e0c24a51b7d50f3b8858eaa5a46f539a
#
_entry.id   e0c24a51b7d50f3b8858eaa5a46f539a
#
_cell.length_a   1.000
_cell.length_b   1.000
_cell.length_c   1.000
_cell.angle_alpha   90.00
_cell.angle_beta   90.00
_cell.angle_gamma   90.00
#
_symmetry.space_group_name_H-M   'P 1'
#
loop_
_entity.id
_entity.type
_entity.pdbx_description
1 polymer ?
#
loop_
_entity_poly.entity_id
_entity_poly.type
_entity_poly.pdbx_seq_one_letter_code
_entity_poly.pdbx_strand_id
1 'polypeptide(L)'
;MRTEFQTIWCTAGLSLLAAIFTAQANAQGGGLGGNPQGQLLLPPPCLAPSPITRPGAAACTPSTHRDWLADITHWRTERLIRTGYDGSRYNLPQLQWAQHSFMQPQMMVHDRYLYDPVTGKYTVDRYLGDLEKRYGGIDAVLVWPVYPNVGIDDRNQHDITRSMPGGVDGLKQMVADFHRHGGKVLFPMMMWDQGTRDPGTDWPTAFADFMKQIDADGVNGDTQDGVPLAFSLAAEKVNHPLAFEPEIGPSDEALAWNVLTWGQYQYTFAPGVDRYRWLEPRHQVNIQGRWDRDKTNALQYAFFNGEGWESWENVWGIWNGVTPRDGEATRRVATIERAVAPFFASQGWEPLYPMLRYGVFSSRWPLGDQTVWTIVNRNEYNVDGNQMTTSYKQGMRYFDLYHGVELKPEIKGDQAVLSFSTESHAYAAIFATSGELDPKLRELMEKMKAMTAKPLSSYSNEWHVLPQQLVEIPPTAKAASAPEGMIRIEGGDYLFRVQGIEIEGSDDVGVDVQYPWEDSPRRFHEHPMKIQPFFIDKYPVTNAEFKKFLDTVHYQPKDSLNFLKDWKNGSYPDGWANKPVTWVSIEDAREYAKWVGKRLPHEWEWQYAAQGKDERSFPWGNCDWLFSRGGGAAGCASGNDAPAATPDKGRTMLPPSDVDAHPNGASPFGVMDMVGNVWQWTDEYVDDHTRAAIVRGGSHYQPQGSIWYFPQAYKNEQHGKLLLMAPSYDRSGALGFRCVKDAQ
;
A
#
# COMPACT_ATOMS: atom_id res chain seq x y z
N MET A 1 18.39 -45.94 17.61
CA MET A 1 18.66 -44.52 17.97
C MET A 1 19.05 -43.64 16.77
N ARG A 2 18.61 -43.93 15.54
CA ARG A 2 18.79 -43.11 14.32
C ARG A 2 17.51 -42.84 13.52
N THR A 3 16.37 -43.34 13.98
CA THR A 3 15.06 -43.24 13.28
C THR A 3 14.10 -42.22 13.92
N GLU A 4 14.36 -41.72 15.11
CA GLU A 4 13.48 -40.74 15.78
C GLU A 4 13.86 -39.28 15.51
N PHE A 5 15.07 -38.98 15.05
CA PHE A 5 15.50 -37.62 14.76
C PHE A 5 15.03 -37.08 13.40
N GLN A 6 14.66 -37.96 12.46
CA GLN A 6 14.16 -37.51 11.14
C GLN A 6 12.68 -37.14 11.15
N THR A 7 11.91 -37.66 12.10
CA THR A 7 10.46 -37.36 12.17
C THR A 7 10.15 -35.98 12.80
N ILE A 8 11.03 -35.51 13.67
CA ILE A 8 10.85 -34.20 14.34
C ILE A 8 11.12 -33.03 13.40
N TRP A 9 12.06 -33.17 12.46
CA TRP A 9 12.36 -32.10 11.49
C TRP A 9 11.30 -31.99 10.37
N CYS A 10 10.65 -33.07 10.00
CA CYS A 10 9.56 -33.02 9.02
C CYS A 10 8.27 -32.38 9.57
N THR A 11 7.97 -32.59 10.86
CA THR A 11 6.78 -31.98 11.49
C THR A 11 6.97 -30.51 11.80
N ALA A 12 8.17 -30.09 12.20
CA ALA A 12 8.47 -28.67 12.42
C ALA A 12 8.51 -27.87 11.10
N GLY A 13 9.06 -28.45 10.03
CA GLY A 13 9.07 -27.86 8.70
C GLY A 13 7.69 -27.71 8.07
N LEU A 14 6.81 -28.71 8.27
CA LEU A 14 5.43 -28.68 7.79
C LEU A 14 4.57 -27.70 8.59
N SER A 15 4.80 -27.54 9.88
CA SER A 15 4.09 -26.56 10.72
C SER A 15 4.51 -25.12 10.41
N LEU A 16 5.78 -24.87 10.10
CA LEU A 16 6.26 -23.56 9.67
C LEU A 16 5.75 -23.20 8.26
N LEU A 17 5.75 -24.15 7.33
CA LEU A 17 5.17 -23.98 6.00
C LEU A 17 3.64 -23.76 6.07
N ALA A 18 2.93 -24.47 6.93
CA ALA A 18 1.49 -24.28 7.13
C ALA A 18 1.17 -22.91 7.76
N ALA A 19 2.01 -22.43 8.69
CA ALA A 19 1.85 -21.08 9.27
C ALA A 19 2.17 -19.98 8.26
N ILE A 20 3.17 -20.16 7.39
CA ILE A 20 3.48 -19.24 6.28
C ILE A 20 2.37 -19.28 5.23
N PHE A 21 1.83 -20.44 4.88
CA PHE A 21 0.71 -20.56 3.93
C PHE A 21 -0.60 -19.97 4.48
N THR A 22 -0.87 -20.07 5.77
CA THR A 22 -2.06 -19.42 6.38
C THR A 22 -1.91 -17.91 6.49
N ALA A 23 -0.73 -17.39 6.79
CA ALA A 23 -0.46 -15.96 6.75
C ALA A 23 -0.54 -15.41 5.31
N GLN A 24 -0.03 -16.14 4.33
CA GLN A 24 -0.09 -15.78 2.91
C GLN A 24 -1.52 -15.87 2.33
N ALA A 25 -2.30 -16.86 2.72
CA ALA A 25 -3.69 -16.97 2.30
C ALA A 25 -4.57 -15.84 2.88
N ASN A 26 -4.24 -15.37 4.08
CA ASN A 26 -4.92 -14.23 4.70
C ASN A 26 -4.54 -12.88 4.06
N ALA A 27 -3.34 -12.76 3.51
CA ALA A 27 -2.93 -11.56 2.77
C ALA A 27 -3.48 -11.50 1.32
N GLN A 28 -3.83 -12.65 0.74
CA GLN A 28 -4.38 -12.75 -0.63
C GLN A 28 -5.91 -12.74 -0.69
N GLY A 29 -6.58 -13.05 0.42
CA GLY A 29 -8.04 -13.04 0.50
C GLY A 29 -8.54 -11.66 0.92
N GLY A 30 -9.03 -10.89 -0.02
CA GLY A 30 -9.68 -9.62 0.30
C GLY A 30 -10.68 -9.78 1.46
N GLY A 31 -10.40 -9.14 2.59
CA GLY A 31 -11.36 -8.88 3.65
C GLY A 31 -11.70 -10.01 4.63
N LEU A 32 -11.04 -11.17 4.59
CA LEU A 32 -11.39 -12.29 5.49
C LEU A 32 -10.35 -12.60 6.58
N GLY A 33 -9.21 -11.94 6.59
CA GLY A 33 -8.16 -12.13 7.58
C GLY A 33 -8.28 -11.14 8.72
N GLY A 34 -9.27 -11.29 9.59
CA GLY A 34 -9.26 -10.57 10.85
C GLY A 34 -8.03 -10.96 11.68
N ASN A 35 -7.28 -9.98 12.18
CA ASN A 35 -6.17 -10.24 13.09
C ASN A 35 -6.66 -10.95 14.35
N PRO A 36 -6.34 -12.24 14.59
CA PRO A 36 -6.83 -12.96 15.77
C PRO A 36 -6.33 -12.37 17.08
N GLN A 37 -5.25 -11.60 17.07
CA GLN A 37 -4.66 -10.99 18.25
C GLN A 37 -5.26 -9.62 18.58
N GLY A 38 -5.68 -8.85 17.58
CA GLY A 38 -6.48 -7.63 17.74
C GLY A 38 -7.95 -7.91 17.97
N GLN A 39 -8.31 -9.17 18.18
CA GLN A 39 -9.71 -9.56 18.40
C GLN A 39 -10.33 -8.83 19.57
N LEU A 40 -11.43 -8.30 19.26
CA LEU A 40 -12.38 -7.58 20.02
C LEU A 40 -12.83 -8.36 21.24
N LEU A 41 -12.92 -7.67 22.36
CA LEU A 41 -13.60 -8.20 23.51
C LEU A 41 -15.10 -8.20 23.20
N LEU A 42 -15.60 -9.32 22.75
CA LEU A 42 -16.99 -9.46 22.35
C LEU A 42 -17.91 -9.36 23.57
N PRO A 43 -18.87 -8.43 23.57
CA PRO A 43 -19.86 -8.36 24.62
C PRO A 43 -20.86 -9.53 24.52
N PRO A 44 -21.62 -9.81 25.59
CA PRO A 44 -22.75 -10.72 25.53
C PRO A 44 -23.71 -10.31 24.38
N PRO A 45 -24.37 -11.25 23.69
CA PRO A 45 -25.25 -10.97 22.55
C PRO A 45 -26.36 -9.95 22.84
N CYS A 46 -26.77 -9.82 24.08
CA CYS A 46 -27.78 -8.85 24.49
C CYS A 46 -27.29 -7.40 24.50
N LEU A 47 -25.96 -7.14 24.67
CA LEU A 47 -25.36 -5.80 24.59
C LEU A 47 -25.06 -5.40 23.16
N ALA A 48 -24.81 -6.38 22.32
CA ALA A 48 -24.50 -6.21 20.89
C ALA A 48 -25.44 -7.10 20.07
N PRO A 49 -26.75 -6.80 19.99
CA PRO A 49 -27.70 -7.61 19.25
C PRO A 49 -27.33 -7.63 17.76
N SER A 50 -27.24 -8.83 17.22
CA SER A 50 -27.10 -9.04 15.78
C SER A 50 -28.48 -9.32 15.16
N PRO A 51 -28.79 -8.83 13.96
CA PRO A 51 -30.04 -9.20 13.26
C PRO A 51 -30.16 -10.72 13.02
N ILE A 52 -29.04 -11.46 13.16
CA ILE A 52 -28.98 -12.91 13.03
C ILE A 52 -29.10 -13.64 14.38
N THR A 53 -29.17 -12.92 15.52
CA THR A 53 -29.35 -13.56 16.81
C THR A 53 -30.73 -14.21 16.92
N ARG A 54 -30.75 -15.47 17.41
CA ARG A 54 -31.96 -16.28 17.55
C ARG A 54 -33.06 -15.51 18.31
N PRO A 55 -34.31 -15.60 17.86
CA PRO A 55 -35.44 -15.13 18.65
C PRO A 55 -35.41 -15.79 20.03
N GLY A 56 -35.39 -15.01 21.08
CA GLY A 56 -35.37 -15.51 22.47
C GLY A 56 -34.09 -15.29 23.26
N ALA A 57 -33.11 -14.51 22.76
CA ALA A 57 -32.00 -14.02 23.60
C ALA A 57 -32.58 -13.19 24.74
N ALA A 58 -32.16 -13.47 25.96
CA ALA A 58 -32.61 -12.75 27.16
C ALA A 58 -32.32 -11.23 27.01
N ALA A 59 -33.28 -10.40 27.36
CA ALA A 59 -33.09 -8.94 27.35
C ALA A 59 -31.94 -8.57 28.29
N CYS A 60 -31.03 -7.70 27.81
CA CYS A 60 -29.99 -7.14 28.65
C CYS A 60 -30.60 -6.29 29.75
N THR A 61 -30.09 -6.48 30.96
CA THR A 61 -30.39 -5.59 32.06
C THR A 61 -29.24 -4.59 32.24
N PRO A 62 -29.44 -3.44 32.90
CA PRO A 62 -28.32 -2.53 33.22
C PRO A 62 -27.20 -3.21 34.04
N SER A 63 -27.52 -4.23 34.81
CA SER A 63 -26.53 -5.05 35.51
C SER A 63 -25.65 -5.85 34.56
N THR A 64 -26.18 -6.36 33.45
CA THR A 64 -25.40 -7.14 32.46
C THR A 64 -24.27 -6.32 31.87
N HIS A 65 -24.52 -5.07 31.46
CA HIS A 65 -23.49 -4.17 30.95
C HIS A 65 -22.43 -3.88 32.00
N ARG A 66 -22.84 -3.53 33.22
CA ARG A 66 -21.93 -3.23 34.32
C ARG A 66 -21.06 -4.44 34.69
N ASP A 67 -21.64 -5.63 34.77
CA ASP A 67 -20.92 -6.86 35.09
C ASP A 67 -19.91 -7.20 34.03
N TRP A 68 -20.30 -7.13 32.74
CA TRP A 68 -19.38 -7.31 31.62
C TRP A 68 -18.24 -6.28 31.63
N LEU A 69 -18.53 -5.00 31.88
CA LEU A 69 -17.51 -3.96 31.95
C LEU A 69 -16.52 -4.21 33.08
N ALA A 70 -17.01 -4.69 34.22
CA ALA A 70 -16.18 -5.08 35.36
C ALA A 70 -15.26 -6.26 34.99
N ASP A 71 -15.78 -7.27 34.28
CA ASP A 71 -15.03 -8.44 33.88
C ASP A 71 -13.90 -8.07 32.91
N ILE A 72 -14.17 -7.27 31.90
CA ILE A 72 -13.12 -6.85 30.94
C ILE A 72 -12.11 -5.88 31.57
N THR A 73 -12.52 -5.09 32.56
CA THR A 73 -11.61 -4.22 33.34
C THR A 73 -10.68 -5.06 34.22
N HIS A 74 -11.24 -6.09 34.87
CA HIS A 74 -10.42 -7.05 35.63
C HIS A 74 -9.44 -7.78 34.75
N TRP A 75 -9.90 -8.29 33.59
CA TRP A 75 -9.06 -8.94 32.60
C TRP A 75 -7.90 -8.01 32.15
N ARG A 76 -8.19 -6.73 31.83
CA ARG A 76 -7.15 -5.75 31.48
C ARG A 76 -6.08 -5.64 32.56
N THR A 77 -6.52 -5.46 33.81
CA THR A 77 -5.62 -5.28 34.96
C THR A 77 -4.73 -6.51 35.14
N GLU A 78 -5.32 -7.70 35.11
CA GLU A 78 -4.59 -8.97 35.25
C GLU A 78 -3.61 -9.14 34.08
N ARG A 79 -4.01 -8.81 32.83
CA ARG A 79 -3.19 -8.96 31.65
C ARG A 79 -1.96 -8.05 31.70
N LEU A 80 -2.12 -6.79 32.05
CA LEU A 80 -1.01 -5.85 32.18
C LEU A 80 0.00 -6.29 33.27
N ILE A 81 -0.48 -6.86 34.38
CA ILE A 81 0.39 -7.43 35.41
C ILE A 81 1.18 -8.62 34.90
N ARG A 82 0.50 -9.56 34.21
CA ARG A 82 1.13 -10.80 33.70
C ARG A 82 2.19 -10.52 32.63
N THR A 83 2.00 -9.51 31.80
CA THR A 83 2.92 -9.12 30.77
C THR A 83 4.08 -8.24 31.26
N GLY A 84 4.02 -7.79 32.55
CA GLY A 84 4.98 -6.83 33.07
C GLY A 84 4.98 -5.52 32.28
N TYR A 85 3.78 -5.10 31.84
CA TYR A 85 3.61 -3.98 30.94
C TYR A 85 4.25 -2.69 31.45
N ASP A 86 5.07 -2.05 30.60
CA ASP A 86 5.66 -0.72 30.81
C ASP A 86 5.27 0.24 29.68
N GLY A 87 4.30 1.10 29.94
CA GLY A 87 3.82 2.12 29.01
C GLY A 87 4.65 3.42 29.00
N SER A 88 5.89 3.42 29.49
CA SER A 88 6.72 4.62 29.60
C SER A 88 7.01 5.29 28.26
N ARG A 89 7.12 4.51 27.16
CA ARG A 89 7.37 5.03 25.81
C ARG A 89 6.26 5.93 25.29
N TYR A 90 5.01 5.71 25.68
CA TYR A 90 3.90 6.60 25.35
C TYR A 90 4.04 8.01 25.93
N ASN A 91 4.94 8.21 26.90
CA ASN A 91 5.24 9.51 27.48
C ASN A 91 6.43 10.22 26.84
N LEU A 92 7.14 9.56 25.90
CA LEU A 92 8.24 10.19 25.16
C LEU A 92 7.68 11.32 24.29
N PRO A 93 8.19 12.56 24.40
CA PRO A 93 7.67 13.69 23.62
C PRO A 93 7.65 13.44 22.11
N GLN A 94 8.62 12.69 21.61
CA GLN A 94 8.75 12.33 20.21
C GLN A 94 7.65 11.37 19.71
N LEU A 95 6.97 10.64 20.62
CA LEU A 95 5.96 9.64 20.27
C LEU A 95 4.52 10.06 20.66
N GLN A 96 4.35 11.18 21.36
CA GLN A 96 3.02 11.63 21.81
C GLN A 96 2.06 11.97 20.66
N TRP A 97 2.59 12.36 19.51
CA TRP A 97 1.79 12.64 18.32
C TRP A 97 0.93 11.45 17.88
N ALA A 98 1.44 10.23 18.07
CA ALA A 98 0.74 9.00 17.69
C ALA A 98 -0.64 8.91 18.35
N GLN A 99 -0.80 9.40 19.59
CA GLN A 99 -2.06 9.38 20.34
C GLN A 99 -3.14 10.32 19.75
N HIS A 100 -2.76 11.16 18.77
CA HIS A 100 -3.61 12.17 18.15
C HIS A 100 -3.65 12.04 16.62
N SER A 101 -3.18 10.91 16.09
CA SER A 101 -3.17 10.62 14.65
C SER A 101 -4.46 9.90 14.25
N PHE A 102 -5.42 10.62 13.71
CA PHE A 102 -6.74 10.09 13.33
C PHE A 102 -6.91 9.89 11.83
N MET A 103 -6.01 10.44 11.01
CA MET A 103 -6.03 10.25 9.57
C MET A 103 -4.62 10.04 9.05
N GLN A 104 -4.36 8.86 8.50
CA GLN A 104 -3.09 8.45 7.91
C GLN A 104 -3.34 7.84 6.53
N PRO A 105 -3.00 8.51 5.41
CA PRO A 105 -2.97 7.85 4.13
C PRO A 105 -1.72 6.98 4.01
N GLN A 106 -1.90 5.78 3.45
CA GLN A 106 -0.81 5.02 2.85
C GLN A 106 -0.65 5.45 1.41
N MET A 107 0.54 5.87 1.05
CA MET A 107 0.84 6.37 -0.28
C MET A 107 2.04 5.64 -0.86
N MET A 108 1.87 4.96 -1.97
CA MET A 108 3.03 4.65 -2.79
C MET A 108 3.57 5.94 -3.37
N VAL A 109 4.85 6.13 -3.29
CA VAL A 109 5.54 7.39 -3.67
C VAL A 109 5.39 7.77 -5.14
N HIS A 110 4.82 6.91 -5.94
CA HIS A 110 4.52 7.10 -7.35
C HIS A 110 3.31 8.02 -7.60
N ASP A 111 2.75 8.60 -6.53
CA ASP A 111 1.65 9.57 -6.66
C ASP A 111 2.14 10.87 -7.29
N ARG A 112 1.57 11.21 -8.43
CA ARG A 112 1.90 12.43 -9.21
C ARG A 112 1.51 13.72 -8.49
N TYR A 113 0.72 13.63 -7.42
CA TYR A 113 0.44 14.77 -6.55
C TYR A 113 1.57 15.00 -5.56
N LEU A 114 2.31 13.95 -5.16
CA LEU A 114 3.50 14.08 -4.31
C LEU A 114 4.74 14.48 -5.12
N TYR A 115 4.92 13.91 -6.31
CA TYR A 115 6.07 14.19 -7.16
C TYR A 115 5.62 14.53 -8.58
N ASP A 116 6.02 15.69 -9.06
CA ASP A 116 5.73 16.11 -10.43
C ASP A 116 6.88 15.71 -11.36
N PRO A 117 6.68 14.71 -12.23
CA PRO A 117 7.72 14.23 -13.14
C PRO A 117 8.09 15.26 -14.22
N VAL A 118 7.25 16.26 -14.50
CA VAL A 118 7.52 17.31 -15.49
C VAL A 118 8.52 18.34 -14.94
N THR A 119 8.29 18.78 -13.70
CA THR A 119 9.17 19.76 -13.04
C THR A 119 10.34 19.09 -12.30
N GLY A 120 10.26 17.78 -12.04
CA GLY A 120 11.27 17.02 -11.28
C GLY A 120 11.33 17.43 -9.80
N LYS A 121 10.20 17.75 -9.21
CA LYS A 121 10.12 18.25 -7.82
C LYS A 121 9.09 17.50 -6.99
N TYR A 122 9.39 17.36 -5.69
CA TYR A 122 8.37 17.03 -4.71
C TYR A 122 7.38 18.18 -4.58
N THR A 123 6.10 17.84 -4.54
CA THR A 123 4.96 18.77 -4.47
C THR A 123 4.09 18.43 -3.27
N VAL A 124 4.71 18.34 -2.08
CA VAL A 124 4.05 18.02 -0.81
C VAL A 124 2.84 18.93 -0.57
N ASP A 125 2.96 20.24 -0.85
CA ASP A 125 1.85 21.21 -0.71
C ASP A 125 0.64 20.83 -1.59
N ARG A 126 0.89 20.33 -2.81
CA ARG A 126 -0.19 19.87 -3.72
C ARG A 126 -0.87 18.62 -3.19
N TYR A 127 -0.10 17.66 -2.71
CA TYR A 127 -0.61 16.43 -2.13
C TYR A 127 -1.45 16.71 -0.88
N LEU A 128 -0.91 17.50 0.06
CA LEU A 128 -1.64 17.92 1.26
C LEU A 128 -2.89 18.74 0.96
N GLY A 129 -2.83 19.63 -0.05
CA GLY A 129 -3.98 20.41 -0.47
C GLY A 129 -5.12 19.56 -1.05
N ASP A 130 -4.82 18.46 -1.71
CA ASP A 130 -5.81 17.49 -2.17
C ASP A 130 -6.46 16.75 -0.98
N LEU A 131 -5.64 16.26 -0.05
CA LEU A 131 -6.13 15.58 1.15
C LEU A 131 -6.91 16.51 2.08
N GLU A 132 -6.52 17.77 2.21
CA GLU A 132 -7.32 18.77 2.94
C GLU A 132 -8.70 18.95 2.30
N LYS A 133 -8.76 19.02 0.98
CA LYS A 133 -10.01 19.14 0.25
C LYS A 133 -10.90 17.90 0.41
N ARG A 134 -10.34 16.70 0.40
CA ARG A 134 -11.10 15.45 0.47
C ARG A 134 -11.43 15.02 1.91
N TYR A 135 -10.48 15.13 2.85
CA TYR A 135 -10.58 14.58 4.20
C TYR A 135 -10.48 15.60 5.34
N GLY A 136 -10.20 16.89 5.03
CA GLY A 136 -9.94 17.89 6.08
C GLY A 136 -8.56 17.75 6.71
N GLY A 137 -7.57 17.31 5.91
CA GLY A 137 -6.18 17.17 6.29
C GLY A 137 -5.81 15.80 6.87
N ILE A 138 -4.51 15.62 7.11
CA ILE A 138 -3.94 14.39 7.66
C ILE A 138 -3.09 14.69 8.89
N ASP A 139 -2.85 13.68 9.71
CA ASP A 139 -1.99 13.77 10.89
C ASP A 139 -0.64 13.09 10.67
N ALA A 140 -0.66 11.99 9.94
CA ALA A 140 0.54 11.27 9.50
C ALA A 140 0.37 10.78 8.07
N VAL A 141 1.46 10.34 7.44
CA VAL A 141 1.48 9.67 6.14
C VAL A 141 2.44 8.49 6.16
N LEU A 142 2.00 7.35 5.65
CA LEU A 142 2.88 6.21 5.39
C LEU A 142 3.36 6.29 3.94
N VAL A 143 4.62 6.70 3.77
CA VAL A 143 5.27 6.82 2.46
C VAL A 143 5.90 5.49 2.10
N TRP A 144 5.40 4.84 1.05
CA TRP A 144 5.78 3.48 0.68
C TRP A 144 6.59 3.41 -0.62
N PRO A 145 7.93 3.58 -0.58
CA PRO A 145 8.74 3.62 -1.80
C PRO A 145 9.19 2.24 -2.29
N VAL A 146 8.98 1.18 -1.53
CA VAL A 146 9.64 -0.10 -1.78
C VAL A 146 8.83 -0.98 -2.74
N TYR A 147 7.55 -1.14 -2.51
CA TYR A 147 6.65 -1.79 -3.46
C TYR A 147 6.36 -0.88 -4.65
N PRO A 148 6.19 -1.42 -5.82
CA PRO A 148 6.36 -2.82 -6.23
C PRO A 148 7.77 -3.14 -6.73
N ASN A 149 8.78 -2.27 -6.56
CA ASN A 149 10.05 -2.33 -7.27
C ASN A 149 11.12 -3.20 -6.59
N VAL A 150 10.99 -3.51 -5.28
CA VAL A 150 11.94 -4.36 -4.58
C VAL A 150 11.99 -5.75 -5.19
N GLY A 151 13.21 -6.22 -5.47
CA GLY A 151 13.42 -7.51 -6.12
C GLY A 151 13.49 -7.47 -7.65
N ILE A 152 13.27 -6.30 -8.29
CA ILE A 152 13.56 -6.12 -9.73
C ILE A 152 15.06 -6.24 -10.02
N ASP A 153 15.90 -5.84 -9.06
CA ASP A 153 17.34 -6.03 -9.03
C ASP A 153 17.80 -6.33 -7.60
N ASP A 154 19.12 -6.38 -7.33
CA ASP A 154 19.66 -6.76 -6.03
C ASP A 154 19.60 -5.67 -4.94
N ARG A 155 19.05 -4.48 -5.25
CA ARG A 155 18.85 -3.43 -4.25
C ARG A 155 17.91 -3.91 -3.15
N ASN A 156 18.31 -3.73 -1.89
CA ASN A 156 17.41 -3.95 -0.76
C ASN A 156 16.44 -2.77 -0.58
N GLN A 157 15.51 -2.88 0.36
CA GLN A 157 14.52 -1.84 0.65
C GLN A 157 15.13 -0.47 0.96
N HIS A 158 16.29 -0.42 1.63
CA HIS A 158 17.00 0.84 1.88
C HIS A 158 17.59 1.44 0.60
N ASP A 159 18.16 0.60 -0.27
CA ASP A 159 18.73 1.03 -1.55
C ASP A 159 17.64 1.55 -2.50
N ILE A 160 16.49 0.88 -2.54
CA ILE A 160 15.31 1.33 -3.31
C ILE A 160 14.85 2.70 -2.79
N THR A 161 14.69 2.84 -1.47
CA THR A 161 14.27 4.12 -0.86
C THR A 161 15.29 5.23 -1.13
N ARG A 162 16.60 4.95 -1.05
CA ARG A 162 17.66 5.92 -1.40
C ARG A 162 17.72 6.27 -2.88
N SER A 163 17.08 5.48 -3.75
CA SER A 163 16.96 5.78 -5.17
C SER A 163 15.87 6.80 -5.52
N MET A 164 15.07 7.22 -4.54
CA MET A 164 14.07 8.28 -4.73
C MET A 164 14.72 9.60 -5.19
N PRO A 165 13.96 10.48 -5.87
CA PRO A 165 14.49 11.74 -6.41
C PRO A 165 15.27 12.55 -5.40
N GLY A 166 16.47 12.98 -5.77
CA GLY A 166 17.39 13.70 -4.89
C GLY A 166 18.09 12.83 -3.83
N GLY A 167 17.86 11.50 -3.83
CA GLY A 167 18.46 10.59 -2.87
C GLY A 167 18.09 10.92 -1.43
N VAL A 168 19.02 10.70 -0.50
CA VAL A 168 18.80 10.95 0.94
C VAL A 168 18.46 12.42 1.22
N ASP A 169 19.10 13.36 0.56
CA ASP A 169 18.83 14.79 0.76
C ASP A 169 17.45 15.19 0.26
N GLY A 170 17.01 14.62 -0.88
CA GLY A 170 15.66 14.81 -1.39
C GLY A 170 14.59 14.23 -0.45
N LEU A 171 14.83 13.02 0.09
CA LEU A 171 13.96 12.41 1.10
C LEU A 171 13.85 13.28 2.35
N LYS A 172 15.00 13.74 2.88
CA LYS A 172 15.03 14.60 4.06
C LYS A 172 14.26 15.88 3.84
N GLN A 173 14.37 16.49 2.65
CA GLN A 173 13.61 17.69 2.30
C GLN A 173 12.11 17.40 2.21
N MET A 174 11.72 16.28 1.60
CA MET A 174 10.32 15.84 1.53
C MET A 174 9.72 15.66 2.93
N VAL A 175 10.42 14.98 3.83
CA VAL A 175 9.99 14.80 5.22
C VAL A 175 9.85 16.15 5.93
N ALA A 176 10.84 17.05 5.77
CA ALA A 176 10.79 18.39 6.33
C ALA A 176 9.60 19.22 5.80
N ASP A 177 9.20 19.00 4.54
CA ASP A 177 8.03 19.66 3.97
C ASP A 177 6.72 19.15 4.59
N PHE A 178 6.60 17.86 4.90
CA PHE A 178 5.48 17.33 5.71
C PHE A 178 5.49 17.92 7.13
N HIS A 179 6.65 17.94 7.79
CA HIS A 179 6.79 18.51 9.14
C HIS A 179 6.39 19.98 9.21
N ARG A 180 6.70 20.77 8.17
CA ARG A 180 6.30 22.19 8.07
C ARG A 180 4.78 22.37 8.13
N HIS A 181 4.02 21.38 7.70
CA HIS A 181 2.56 21.34 7.78
C HIS A 181 2.03 20.58 9.02
N GLY A 182 2.91 20.15 9.92
CA GLY A 182 2.55 19.39 11.12
C GLY A 182 2.31 17.90 10.89
N GLY A 183 2.44 17.41 9.64
CA GLY A 183 2.30 15.99 9.30
C GLY A 183 3.50 15.16 9.74
N LYS A 184 3.25 13.94 10.16
CA LYS A 184 4.26 12.94 10.54
C LYS A 184 4.49 11.94 9.42
N VAL A 185 5.71 11.41 9.27
CA VAL A 185 6.08 10.57 8.15
C VAL A 185 6.60 9.22 8.63
N LEU A 186 5.95 8.15 8.16
CA LEU A 186 6.35 6.78 8.37
C LEU A 186 6.88 6.18 7.06
N PHE A 187 7.78 5.20 7.20
CA PHE A 187 8.26 4.37 6.09
C PHE A 187 8.05 2.89 6.40
N PRO A 188 7.90 2.02 5.39
CA PRO A 188 7.70 0.60 5.62
C PRO A 188 9.02 -0.10 5.97
N MET A 189 8.89 -1.23 6.64
CA MET A 189 9.97 -2.16 6.97
C MET A 189 9.54 -3.59 6.67
N MET A 190 10.22 -4.24 5.72
CA MET A 190 9.97 -5.62 5.31
C MET A 190 11.04 -6.54 5.86
N MET A 191 10.72 -7.29 6.91
CA MET A 191 11.66 -8.29 7.45
C MET A 191 11.87 -9.51 6.54
N TRP A 192 10.98 -9.69 5.57
CA TRP A 192 11.11 -10.72 4.55
C TRP A 192 12.08 -10.36 3.39
N ASP A 193 12.55 -9.09 3.32
CA ASP A 193 13.53 -8.64 2.31
C ASP A 193 14.95 -9.14 2.65
N GLN A 194 15.14 -10.44 2.56
CA GLN A 194 16.40 -11.12 2.84
C GLN A 194 17.05 -11.74 1.59
N GLY A 195 16.35 -11.76 0.48
CA GLY A 195 16.83 -12.28 -0.80
C GLY A 195 17.46 -11.23 -1.72
N THR A 196 17.53 -9.98 -1.30
CA THR A 196 18.24 -8.87 -1.95
C THR A 196 19.54 -8.55 -1.22
N ARG A 197 20.25 -7.47 -1.60
CA ARG A 197 21.55 -7.09 -1.02
C ARG A 197 21.48 -6.98 0.51
N ASP A 198 22.55 -7.43 1.16
CA ASP A 198 22.70 -7.28 2.60
C ASP A 198 22.89 -5.80 2.98
N PRO A 199 22.23 -5.27 4.03
CA PRO A 199 22.42 -3.88 4.48
C PRO A 199 23.83 -3.61 5.04
N GLY A 200 24.63 -4.63 5.31
CA GLY A 200 26.00 -4.52 5.82
C GLY A 200 26.11 -4.33 7.34
N THR A 201 24.99 -4.31 8.05
CA THR A 201 24.89 -4.31 9.52
C THR A 201 23.60 -5.02 9.93
N ASP A 202 23.35 -5.18 11.23
CA ASP A 202 22.06 -5.74 11.68
C ASP A 202 20.88 -4.81 11.30
N TRP A 203 19.75 -5.41 11.05
CA TRP A 203 18.56 -4.70 10.58
C TRP A 203 18.09 -3.58 11.52
N PRO A 204 18.04 -3.76 12.87
CA PRO A 204 17.66 -2.68 13.78
C PRO A 204 18.57 -1.45 13.65
N THR A 205 19.87 -1.65 13.55
CA THR A 205 20.85 -0.56 13.39
C THR A 205 20.66 0.12 12.02
N ALA A 206 20.54 -0.67 10.93
CA ALA A 206 20.38 -0.13 9.59
C ALA A 206 19.12 0.76 9.48
N PHE A 207 18.01 0.33 10.07
CA PHE A 207 16.76 1.10 10.11
C PHE A 207 16.88 2.36 10.96
N ALA A 208 17.38 2.24 12.18
CA ALA A 208 17.51 3.38 13.07
C ALA A 208 18.39 4.50 12.48
N ASP A 209 19.53 4.13 11.90
CA ASP A 209 20.43 5.07 11.26
C ASP A 209 19.80 5.73 10.04
N PHE A 210 19.08 4.96 9.21
CA PHE A 210 18.46 5.50 8.00
C PHE A 210 17.27 6.40 8.32
N MET A 211 16.38 6.00 9.22
CA MET A 211 15.24 6.83 9.62
C MET A 211 15.70 8.14 10.26
N LYS A 212 16.73 8.10 11.11
CA LYS A 212 17.36 9.31 11.64
C LYS A 212 17.95 10.19 10.54
N GLN A 213 18.59 9.60 9.54
CA GLN A 213 19.21 10.35 8.45
C GLN A 213 18.21 11.18 7.64
N ILE A 214 17.01 10.63 7.43
CA ILE A 214 15.92 11.30 6.70
C ILE A 214 14.93 12.03 7.60
N ASP A 215 15.12 11.96 8.93
CA ASP A 215 14.26 12.56 9.95
C ASP A 215 12.81 12.02 9.96
N ALA A 216 12.64 10.73 9.69
CA ALA A 216 11.34 10.06 9.72
C ALA A 216 10.81 9.88 11.15
N ASP A 217 9.49 9.92 11.36
CA ASP A 217 8.85 9.83 12.68
C ASP A 217 8.48 8.41 13.09
N GLY A 218 8.33 7.51 12.12
CA GLY A 218 7.91 6.15 12.43
C GLY A 218 8.20 5.13 11.33
N VAL A 219 7.87 3.89 11.63
CA VAL A 219 8.10 2.73 10.76
C VAL A 219 6.90 1.80 10.82
N ASN A 220 6.33 1.49 9.66
CA ASN A 220 5.34 0.43 9.54
C ASN A 220 6.05 -0.92 9.37
N GLY A 221 5.72 -1.89 10.21
CA GLY A 221 6.25 -3.25 10.17
C GLY A 221 5.39 -4.14 9.28
N ASP A 222 5.69 -4.14 7.98
CA ASP A 222 4.98 -4.94 6.99
C ASP A 222 5.06 -6.44 7.29
N THR A 223 3.92 -7.13 7.25
CA THR A 223 3.75 -8.57 7.56
C THR A 223 4.17 -8.99 8.97
N GLN A 224 4.32 -8.05 9.91
CA GLN A 224 4.78 -8.34 11.27
C GLN A 224 3.63 -8.35 12.28
N ASP A 225 3.70 -9.31 13.20
CA ASP A 225 2.85 -9.44 14.39
C ASP A 225 3.46 -8.73 15.62
N GLY A 226 4.05 -7.59 15.38
CA GLY A 226 4.80 -6.75 16.30
C GLY A 226 6.23 -6.53 15.81
N VAL A 227 6.65 -5.27 15.75
CA VAL A 227 8.05 -4.93 15.48
C VAL A 227 8.89 -5.33 16.70
N PRO A 228 9.97 -6.09 16.54
CA PRO A 228 10.78 -6.54 17.67
C PRO A 228 11.40 -5.40 18.50
N LEU A 229 11.48 -5.57 19.81
CA LEU A 229 12.02 -4.57 20.76
C LEU A 229 13.42 -4.05 20.35
N ALA A 230 14.23 -4.88 19.69
CA ALA A 230 15.56 -4.49 19.22
C ALA A 230 15.56 -3.24 18.32
N PHE A 231 14.50 -3.02 17.53
CA PHE A 231 14.35 -1.82 16.69
C PHE A 231 14.09 -0.57 17.53
N SER A 232 13.25 -0.67 18.55
CA SER A 232 13.01 0.43 19.49
C SER A 232 14.28 0.82 20.24
N LEU A 233 15.04 -0.17 20.74
CA LEU A 233 16.29 0.07 21.41
C LEU A 233 17.36 0.67 20.49
N ALA A 234 17.42 0.25 19.23
CA ALA A 234 18.33 0.84 18.24
C ALA A 234 17.98 2.31 17.95
N ALA A 235 16.70 2.63 17.78
CA ALA A 235 16.22 3.99 17.58
C ALA A 235 16.51 4.90 18.79
N GLU A 236 16.30 4.41 20.00
CA GLU A 236 16.66 5.12 21.24
C GLU A 236 18.17 5.35 21.35
N LYS A 237 18.99 4.36 20.99
CA LYS A 237 20.47 4.43 21.01
C LYS A 237 21.00 5.55 20.11
N VAL A 238 20.39 5.77 18.97
CA VAL A 238 20.77 6.88 18.07
C VAL A 238 20.10 8.21 18.44
N ASN A 239 19.37 8.27 19.57
CA ASN A 239 18.61 9.42 20.04
C ASN A 239 17.55 9.90 19.02
N HIS A 240 16.85 8.93 18.40
CA HIS A 240 15.78 9.19 17.45
C HIS A 240 14.66 8.15 17.63
N PRO A 241 13.90 8.21 18.75
CA PRO A 241 12.79 7.29 18.99
C PRO A 241 11.79 7.31 17.84
N LEU A 242 11.35 6.13 17.40
CA LEU A 242 10.44 5.94 16.28
C LEU A 242 9.11 5.35 16.76
N ALA A 243 8.01 5.80 16.17
CA ALA A 243 6.72 5.14 16.31
C ALA A 243 6.69 3.87 15.44
N PHE A 244 6.48 2.71 16.05
CA PHE A 244 6.35 1.45 15.34
C PHE A 244 4.90 1.07 15.18
N GLU A 245 4.54 0.68 13.96
CA GLU A 245 3.19 0.36 13.50
C GLU A 245 3.20 -1.01 12.79
N PRO A 246 3.11 -2.14 13.50
CA PRO A 246 3.03 -3.46 12.86
C PRO A 246 1.72 -3.65 12.09
N GLU A 247 1.80 -4.38 10.95
CA GLU A 247 0.64 -4.63 10.10
C GLU A 247 -0.36 -5.60 10.74
N ILE A 248 0.14 -6.71 11.31
CA ILE A 248 -0.74 -7.79 11.81
C ILE A 248 -1.22 -7.50 13.24
N GLY A 249 -0.57 -6.61 13.94
CA GLY A 249 -0.82 -6.26 15.32
C GLY A 249 0.11 -6.95 16.32
N PRO A 250 0.49 -6.25 17.39
CA PRO A 250 1.46 -6.72 18.34
C PRO A 250 0.89 -7.75 19.32
N SER A 251 1.77 -8.53 19.94
CA SER A 251 1.43 -9.23 21.17
C SER A 251 1.16 -8.23 22.30
N ASP A 252 0.50 -8.67 23.38
CA ASP A 252 0.18 -7.78 24.51
C ASP A 252 1.45 -7.19 25.15
N GLU A 253 2.55 -7.94 25.17
CA GLU A 253 3.86 -7.46 25.66
C GLU A 253 4.42 -6.37 24.74
N ALA A 254 4.28 -6.56 23.43
CA ALA A 254 4.85 -5.68 22.43
C ALA A 254 4.13 -4.33 22.33
N LEU A 255 2.95 -4.18 22.89
CA LEU A 255 2.29 -2.88 23.08
C LEU A 255 3.18 -1.88 23.84
N ALA A 256 4.09 -2.34 24.69
CA ALA A 256 4.98 -1.46 25.44
C ALA A 256 5.94 -0.65 24.56
N TRP A 257 6.17 -1.05 23.30
CA TRP A 257 7.07 -0.37 22.38
C TRP A 257 6.55 -0.21 20.93
N ASN A 258 5.41 -0.78 20.59
CA ASN A 258 4.67 -0.50 19.38
C ASN A 258 3.52 0.44 19.73
N VAL A 259 3.68 1.73 19.46
CA VAL A 259 2.71 2.76 19.89
C VAL A 259 1.57 2.97 18.91
N LEU A 260 1.70 2.40 17.72
CA LEU A 260 0.72 2.35 16.63
C LEU A 260 0.49 0.90 16.22
N THR A 261 -0.60 0.62 15.52
CA THR A 261 -0.82 -0.63 14.78
C THR A 261 -1.88 -0.44 13.69
N TRP A 262 -1.85 -1.28 12.66
CA TRP A 262 -2.97 -1.41 11.75
C TRP A 262 -4.10 -2.23 12.36
N GLY A 263 -5.35 -1.80 12.09
CA GLY A 263 -6.56 -2.52 12.41
C GLY A 263 -7.21 -3.09 11.16
N GLN A 264 -7.06 -4.39 10.92
CA GLN A 264 -7.71 -5.12 9.83
C GLN A 264 -8.74 -6.06 10.45
N TYR A 265 -10.00 -5.64 10.53
CA TYR A 265 -11.02 -6.34 11.28
C TYR A 265 -12.20 -6.79 10.42
N GLN A 266 -12.92 -7.78 10.92
CA GLN A 266 -14.25 -8.10 10.42
C GLN A 266 -15.27 -7.15 11.08
N TYR A 267 -15.95 -6.36 10.27
CA TYR A 267 -16.92 -5.39 10.74
C TYR A 267 -18.27 -6.05 10.95
N THR A 268 -18.59 -6.33 12.21
CA THR A 268 -19.89 -6.86 12.61
C THR A 268 -20.95 -5.75 12.74
N PHE A 269 -22.24 -6.12 12.82
CA PHE A 269 -23.33 -5.15 12.97
C PHE A 269 -23.15 -4.27 14.22
N ALA A 270 -22.84 -4.85 15.36
CA ALA A 270 -22.40 -4.10 16.53
C ALA A 270 -20.88 -3.90 16.44
N PRO A 271 -20.36 -2.67 16.58
CA PRO A 271 -18.93 -2.45 16.62
C PRO A 271 -18.31 -3.23 17.76
N GLY A 272 -17.24 -3.94 17.48
CA GLY A 272 -16.49 -4.62 18.52
C GLY A 272 -15.59 -3.64 19.29
N VAL A 273 -15.20 -4.04 20.49
CA VAL A 273 -14.27 -3.28 21.34
C VAL A 273 -12.84 -3.64 20.92
N ASP A 274 -12.05 -2.67 20.54
CA ASP A 274 -10.67 -2.90 20.18
C ASP A 274 -9.83 -3.33 21.39
N ARG A 275 -9.07 -4.42 21.22
CA ARG A 275 -8.29 -5.01 22.29
C ARG A 275 -7.08 -4.16 22.68
N TYR A 276 -6.39 -3.58 21.69
CA TYR A 276 -5.18 -2.81 21.93
C TYR A 276 -5.50 -1.50 22.65
N ARG A 277 -6.54 -0.80 22.19
CA ARG A 277 -7.08 0.40 22.86
C ARG A 277 -7.61 0.08 24.27
N TRP A 278 -8.20 -1.11 24.45
CA TRP A 278 -8.67 -1.50 25.78
C TRP A 278 -7.52 -1.76 26.74
N LEU A 279 -6.42 -2.38 26.28
CA LEU A 279 -5.22 -2.61 27.09
C LEU A 279 -4.47 -1.32 27.40
N GLU A 280 -4.23 -0.48 26.37
CA GLU A 280 -3.52 0.80 26.48
C GLU A 280 -4.31 1.90 25.75
N PRO A 281 -5.10 2.71 26.47
CA PRO A 281 -5.93 3.75 25.84
C PRO A 281 -5.16 4.81 25.05
N ARG A 282 -3.84 4.92 25.22
CA ARG A 282 -2.96 5.82 24.44
C ARG A 282 -2.46 5.20 23.15
N HIS A 283 -2.63 3.88 22.99
CA HIS A 283 -2.27 3.19 21.76
C HIS A 283 -3.16 3.63 20.60
N GLN A 284 -2.59 3.95 19.47
CA GLN A 284 -3.39 4.33 18.30
C GLN A 284 -3.47 3.17 17.33
N VAL A 285 -4.69 2.89 16.89
CA VAL A 285 -4.98 1.90 15.84
C VAL A 285 -5.43 2.64 14.59
N ASN A 286 -4.79 2.37 13.47
CA ASN A 286 -5.20 2.88 12.16
C ASN A 286 -6.05 1.82 11.47
N ILE A 287 -7.37 2.01 11.50
CA ILE A 287 -8.33 1.08 10.93
C ILE A 287 -8.27 1.13 9.41
N GLN A 288 -8.30 -0.03 8.78
CA GLN A 288 -8.29 -0.17 7.33
C GLN A 288 -9.52 -0.91 6.81
N GLY A 289 -10.08 -0.42 5.73
CA GLY A 289 -10.92 -1.19 4.84
C GLY A 289 -10.19 -1.38 3.49
N ARG A 290 -9.20 -2.26 3.47
CA ARG A 290 -8.14 -2.37 2.44
C ARG A 290 -8.66 -2.22 1.00
N TRP A 291 -9.46 -3.16 0.53
CA TRP A 291 -10.03 -3.16 -0.82
C TRP A 291 -11.53 -2.85 -0.86
N ASP A 292 -12.12 -2.51 0.28
CA ASP A 292 -13.53 -2.11 0.34
C ASP A 292 -13.74 -0.82 -0.46
N ARG A 293 -14.73 -0.80 -1.32
CA ARG A 293 -15.15 0.38 -2.08
C ARG A 293 -16.05 1.30 -1.26
N ASP A 294 -16.75 0.74 -0.28
CA ASP A 294 -17.53 1.45 0.75
C ASP A 294 -16.78 1.34 2.08
N LYS A 295 -16.31 2.47 2.61
CA LYS A 295 -15.52 2.56 3.85
C LYS A 295 -16.38 2.77 5.09
N THR A 296 -17.71 2.83 4.97
CA THR A 296 -18.64 3.15 6.06
C THR A 296 -18.40 2.29 7.31
N ASN A 297 -18.22 0.98 7.13
CA ASN A 297 -18.01 0.06 8.26
C ASN A 297 -16.71 0.34 9.00
N ALA A 298 -15.61 0.52 8.27
CA ALA A 298 -14.30 0.82 8.84
C ALA A 298 -14.29 2.14 9.59
N LEU A 299 -14.85 3.20 8.98
CA LEU A 299 -14.94 4.52 9.60
C LEU A 299 -15.82 4.53 10.85
N GLN A 300 -16.96 3.84 10.84
CA GLN A 300 -17.83 3.74 12.03
C GLN A 300 -17.15 2.94 13.14
N TYR A 301 -16.38 1.94 12.79
CA TYR A 301 -15.60 1.16 13.74
C TYR A 301 -14.52 2.00 14.41
N ALA A 302 -13.72 2.73 13.62
CA ALA A 302 -12.71 3.64 14.11
C ALA A 302 -13.30 4.68 15.08
N PHE A 303 -14.35 5.37 14.66
CA PHE A 303 -15.00 6.40 15.49
C PHE A 303 -15.60 5.86 16.79
N PHE A 304 -16.17 4.64 16.77
CA PHE A 304 -16.70 4.00 17.96
C PHE A 304 -15.59 3.72 19.00
N ASN A 305 -14.41 3.33 18.57
CA ASN A 305 -13.27 3.01 19.40
C ASN A 305 -12.34 4.21 19.69
N GLY A 306 -12.60 5.38 19.12
CA GLY A 306 -11.73 6.57 19.23
C GLY A 306 -10.38 6.35 18.54
N GLU A 307 -10.38 5.70 17.40
CA GLU A 307 -9.22 5.26 16.63
C GLU A 307 -9.05 6.06 15.36
N GLY A 308 -7.86 5.98 14.78
CA GLY A 308 -7.57 6.56 13.48
C GLY A 308 -8.05 5.71 12.32
N TRP A 309 -8.02 6.29 11.14
CA TRP A 309 -8.32 5.60 9.90
C TRP A 309 -7.17 5.77 8.91
N GLU A 310 -6.85 4.67 8.21
CA GLU A 310 -5.86 4.65 7.14
C GLU A 310 -6.53 4.50 5.78
N SER A 311 -6.27 5.45 4.87
CA SER A 311 -6.75 5.34 3.51
C SER A 311 -5.76 4.58 2.64
N TRP A 312 -6.29 3.64 1.88
CA TRP A 312 -5.56 2.80 0.94
C TRP A 312 -5.94 3.15 -0.50
N GLU A 313 -5.58 4.35 -0.95
CA GLU A 313 -6.03 4.87 -2.25
C GLU A 313 -5.09 4.54 -3.40
N ASN A 314 -3.81 4.83 -3.25
CA ASN A 314 -2.82 4.59 -4.29
C ASN A 314 -1.82 3.53 -3.80
N VAL A 315 -2.17 2.28 -3.99
CA VAL A 315 -1.34 1.12 -3.58
C VAL A 315 -1.13 0.21 -4.77
N TRP A 316 0.09 -0.20 -5.05
CA TRP A 316 0.47 -0.99 -6.22
C TRP A 316 0.11 -0.34 -7.57
N GLY A 317 -0.01 0.99 -7.62
CA GLY A 317 -0.54 1.70 -8.78
C GLY A 317 -1.99 1.36 -9.10
N ILE A 318 -2.69 0.79 -8.15
CA ILE A 318 -4.12 0.55 -8.18
C ILE A 318 -4.78 1.70 -7.44
N TRP A 319 -5.68 2.40 -8.12
CA TRP A 319 -6.44 3.47 -7.50
C TRP A 319 -7.71 2.91 -6.85
N ASN A 320 -7.70 2.79 -5.55
CA ASN A 320 -8.85 2.39 -4.74
C ASN A 320 -9.46 3.60 -4.04
N GLY A 321 -9.86 4.60 -4.82
CA GLY A 321 -10.33 5.89 -4.32
C GLY A 321 -11.48 5.80 -3.33
N VAL A 322 -11.59 6.81 -2.48
CA VAL A 322 -12.65 6.94 -1.46
C VAL A 322 -13.85 7.66 -2.06
N THR A 323 -15.06 7.16 -1.78
CA THR A 323 -16.29 7.79 -2.26
C THR A 323 -16.47 9.20 -1.69
N PRO A 324 -17.19 10.12 -2.36
CA PRO A 324 -17.46 11.45 -1.81
C PRO A 324 -18.13 11.42 -0.43
N ARG A 325 -18.99 10.44 -0.17
CA ARG A 325 -19.66 10.24 1.12
C ARG A 325 -18.67 9.85 2.21
N ASP A 326 -17.82 8.89 1.94
CA ASP A 326 -16.83 8.43 2.93
C ASP A 326 -15.74 9.49 3.18
N GLY A 327 -15.34 10.21 2.14
CA GLY A 327 -14.43 11.37 2.29
C GLY A 327 -15.02 12.46 3.19
N GLU A 328 -16.30 12.80 3.02
CA GLU A 328 -16.97 13.76 3.90
C GLU A 328 -17.19 13.20 5.32
N ALA A 329 -17.50 11.90 5.45
CA ALA A 329 -17.60 11.25 6.74
C ALA A 329 -16.25 11.34 7.50
N THR A 330 -15.15 10.99 6.84
CA THR A 330 -13.79 11.11 7.39
C THR A 330 -13.50 12.54 7.84
N ARG A 331 -13.81 13.54 6.99
CA ARG A 331 -13.64 14.96 7.33
C ARG A 331 -14.37 15.32 8.63
N ARG A 332 -15.63 14.89 8.80
CA ARG A 332 -16.44 15.20 9.98
C ARG A 332 -15.92 14.52 11.23
N VAL A 333 -15.68 13.20 11.16
CA VAL A 333 -15.21 12.43 12.32
C VAL A 333 -13.81 12.87 12.76
N ALA A 334 -12.85 13.01 11.85
CA ALA A 334 -11.50 13.45 12.18
C ALA A 334 -11.47 14.88 12.77
N THR A 335 -12.36 15.76 12.30
CA THR A 335 -12.50 17.11 12.87
C THR A 335 -12.93 17.05 14.33
N ILE A 336 -13.87 16.16 14.69
CA ILE A 336 -14.31 15.95 16.09
C ILE A 336 -13.20 15.29 16.90
N GLU A 337 -12.62 14.20 16.39
CA GLU A 337 -11.62 13.40 17.10
C GLU A 337 -10.40 14.22 17.48
N ARG A 338 -9.87 15.05 16.58
CA ARG A 338 -8.76 15.99 16.87
C ARG A 338 -9.11 16.96 18.01
N ALA A 339 -10.34 17.41 18.09
CA ALA A 339 -10.77 18.36 19.12
C ALA A 339 -10.97 17.70 20.48
N VAL A 340 -11.34 16.42 20.53
CA VAL A 340 -11.63 15.67 21.76
C VAL A 340 -10.57 14.59 22.05
N ALA A 341 -9.45 14.59 21.36
CA ALA A 341 -8.40 13.57 21.47
C ALA A 341 -7.98 13.22 22.91
N PRO A 342 -7.83 14.18 23.86
CA PRO A 342 -7.48 13.85 25.24
C PRO A 342 -8.47 12.91 25.95
N PHE A 343 -9.73 12.87 25.52
CA PHE A 343 -10.74 11.98 26.10
C PHE A 343 -10.49 10.52 25.73
N PHE A 344 -9.98 10.25 24.55
CA PHE A 344 -9.73 8.89 24.06
C PHE A 344 -8.59 8.18 24.82
N ALA A 345 -7.70 8.91 25.47
CA ALA A 345 -6.70 8.35 26.39
C ALA A 345 -7.23 8.03 27.80
N SER A 346 -8.54 8.21 28.04
CA SER A 346 -9.16 8.00 29.34
C SER A 346 -9.15 6.53 29.76
N GLN A 347 -8.66 6.25 30.96
CA GLN A 347 -8.74 4.94 31.59
C GLN A 347 -10.16 4.51 31.93
N GLY A 348 -11.10 5.45 31.93
CA GLY A 348 -12.52 5.24 32.21
C GLY A 348 -13.38 5.01 30.96
N TRP A 349 -12.77 4.66 29.81
CA TRP A 349 -13.53 4.30 28.64
C TRP A 349 -14.56 3.22 28.90
N GLU A 350 -15.79 3.46 28.47
CA GLU A 350 -16.94 2.58 28.65
C GLU A 350 -17.55 2.29 27.28
N PRO A 351 -17.08 1.23 26.59
CA PRO A 351 -17.62 0.83 25.30
C PRO A 351 -19.03 0.26 25.45
N LEU A 352 -19.80 0.31 24.35
CA LEU A 352 -21.19 -0.14 24.29
C LEU A 352 -22.07 0.49 25.38
N TYR A 353 -21.85 1.80 25.64
CA TYR A 353 -22.69 2.56 26.54
C TYR A 353 -24.18 2.40 26.18
N PRO A 354 -25.09 2.14 27.15
CA PRO A 354 -26.48 1.80 26.85
C PRO A 354 -27.22 2.88 26.04
N MET A 355 -27.74 2.50 24.88
CA MET A 355 -28.56 3.34 24.01
C MET A 355 -30.03 2.91 24.06
N LEU A 356 -30.93 3.85 23.82
CA LEU A 356 -32.39 3.61 23.81
C LEU A 356 -32.89 3.09 22.46
N ARG A 357 -32.07 3.11 21.41
CA ARG A 357 -32.47 2.76 20.05
C ARG A 357 -31.69 1.55 19.55
N TYR A 358 -32.39 0.63 18.91
CA TYR A 358 -31.79 -0.50 18.22
C TYR A 358 -30.83 0.00 17.15
N GLY A 359 -29.69 -0.69 16.99
CA GLY A 359 -28.70 -0.42 15.93
C GLY A 359 -27.93 0.90 16.10
N VAL A 360 -28.10 1.61 17.21
CA VAL A 360 -27.28 2.76 17.58
C VAL A 360 -26.35 2.33 18.69
N PHE A 361 -25.03 2.52 18.49
CA PHE A 361 -23.99 2.08 19.42
C PHE A 361 -23.15 3.27 19.88
N SER A 362 -22.71 3.26 21.13
CA SER A 362 -21.95 4.36 21.71
C SER A 362 -20.80 3.88 22.58
N SER A 363 -19.72 4.65 22.59
CA SER A 363 -18.64 4.60 23.58
C SER A 363 -18.64 5.87 24.41
N ARG A 364 -18.43 5.73 25.74
CA ARG A 364 -18.37 6.85 26.70
C ARG A 364 -16.93 7.06 27.16
N TRP A 365 -16.46 8.31 27.12
CA TRP A 365 -15.10 8.74 27.43
C TRP A 365 -15.11 9.82 28.52
N PRO A 366 -15.00 9.49 29.81
CA PRO A 366 -14.95 10.48 30.87
C PRO A 366 -13.54 11.06 31.04
N LEU A 367 -13.45 12.37 31.29
CA LEU A 367 -12.21 13.06 31.64
C LEU A 367 -12.51 14.15 32.65
N GLY A 368 -12.14 13.95 33.91
CA GLY A 368 -12.51 14.84 35.02
C GLY A 368 -14.03 14.91 35.22
N ASP A 369 -14.59 16.11 35.15
CA ASP A 369 -16.03 16.38 35.21
C ASP A 369 -16.71 16.45 33.84
N GLN A 370 -15.97 16.20 32.80
CA GLN A 370 -16.42 16.21 31.40
C GLN A 370 -16.56 14.80 30.86
N THR A 371 -17.41 14.65 29.86
CA THR A 371 -17.60 13.36 29.18
C THR A 371 -17.89 13.57 27.71
N VAL A 372 -17.27 12.75 26.84
CA VAL A 372 -17.60 12.62 25.42
C VAL A 372 -18.26 11.28 25.19
N TRP A 373 -19.22 11.22 24.28
CA TRP A 373 -19.76 9.98 23.71
C TRP A 373 -19.56 10.02 22.20
N THR A 374 -18.91 9.00 21.64
CA THR A 374 -18.91 8.71 20.22
C THR A 374 -20.04 7.76 19.92
N ILE A 375 -20.80 8.03 18.85
CA ILE A 375 -22.04 7.30 18.53
C ILE A 375 -22.08 7.00 17.06
N VAL A 376 -22.47 5.78 16.69
CA VAL A 376 -22.66 5.32 15.33
C VAL A 376 -24.07 4.73 15.14
N ASN A 377 -24.70 5.09 14.05
CA ASN A 377 -25.98 4.51 13.63
C ASN A 377 -25.72 3.44 12.56
N ARG A 378 -26.02 2.19 12.86
CA ARG A 378 -25.85 1.04 11.95
C ARG A 378 -27.12 0.68 11.18
N ASN A 379 -28.20 1.47 11.36
CA ASN A 379 -29.47 1.24 10.71
C ASN A 379 -29.52 1.86 9.30
N GLU A 380 -30.34 1.26 8.43
CA GLU A 380 -30.67 1.77 7.10
C GLU A 380 -31.58 3.00 7.12
N TYR A 381 -31.91 3.52 8.29
CA TYR A 381 -32.83 4.65 8.49
C TYR A 381 -32.29 5.65 9.51
N ASN A 382 -32.74 6.88 9.39
CA ASN A 382 -32.43 7.92 10.36
C ASN A 382 -33.10 7.63 11.71
N VAL A 383 -32.37 7.93 12.79
CA VAL A 383 -32.88 7.78 14.15
C VAL A 383 -32.97 9.15 14.80
N ASP A 384 -34.19 9.51 15.25
CA ASP A 384 -34.50 10.80 15.83
C ASP A 384 -35.10 10.66 17.24
N GLY A 385 -35.01 11.73 18.03
CA GLY A 385 -35.64 11.84 19.36
C GLY A 385 -34.76 11.26 20.47
N ASN A 386 -35.38 10.67 21.46
CA ASN A 386 -34.69 10.13 22.65
C ASN A 386 -33.79 8.96 22.25
N GLN A 387 -32.47 9.12 22.38
CA GLN A 387 -31.50 8.10 22.00
C GLN A 387 -30.67 7.57 23.16
N MET A 388 -30.41 8.37 24.20
CA MET A 388 -29.62 7.90 25.35
C MET A 388 -30.09 8.52 26.66
N THR A 389 -29.74 7.84 27.75
CA THR A 389 -29.92 8.33 29.15
C THR A 389 -28.58 8.39 29.84
N THR A 390 -28.30 9.47 30.54
CA THR A 390 -27.08 9.61 31.34
C THR A 390 -27.38 10.20 32.69
N SER A 391 -26.48 10.01 33.65
CA SER A 391 -26.64 10.63 34.98
C SER A 391 -26.61 12.15 34.89
N TYR A 392 -27.52 12.79 35.59
CA TYR A 392 -27.65 14.24 35.67
C TYR A 392 -27.18 14.78 37.02
N LYS A 393 -26.42 15.87 36.96
CA LYS A 393 -26.13 16.73 38.13
C LYS A 393 -26.59 18.15 37.80
N GLN A 394 -27.04 18.89 38.77
CA GLN A 394 -27.47 20.27 38.59
C GLN A 394 -26.34 21.11 37.95
N GLY A 395 -26.67 21.86 36.89
CA GLY A 395 -25.72 22.68 36.17
C GLY A 395 -25.03 21.97 34.97
N MET A 396 -25.26 20.65 34.79
CA MET A 396 -24.74 19.95 33.60
C MET A 396 -25.40 20.46 32.34
N ARG A 397 -24.56 20.69 31.32
CA ARG A 397 -24.93 21.08 29.97
C ARG A 397 -24.50 19.98 29.01
N TYR A 398 -25.24 19.84 27.91
CA TYR A 398 -25.00 18.81 26.91
C TYR A 398 -24.96 19.44 25.53
N PHE A 399 -24.04 18.99 24.71
CA PHE A 399 -23.79 19.52 23.35
C PHE A 399 -23.71 18.36 22.38
N ASP A 400 -24.41 18.47 21.27
CA ASP A 400 -24.21 17.64 20.08
C ASP A 400 -23.08 18.27 19.28
N LEU A 401 -21.89 17.73 19.41
CA LEU A 401 -20.71 18.21 18.71
C LEU A 401 -20.79 17.96 17.21
N TYR A 402 -21.49 16.90 16.78
CA TYR A 402 -21.63 16.57 15.37
C TYR A 402 -22.47 17.61 14.62
N HIS A 403 -23.59 18.07 15.20
CA HIS A 403 -24.43 19.09 14.60
C HIS A 403 -24.14 20.51 15.10
N GLY A 404 -23.22 20.68 16.05
CA GLY A 404 -22.84 21.99 16.60
C GLY A 404 -23.95 22.68 17.34
N VAL A 405 -24.75 21.97 18.14
CA VAL A 405 -25.89 22.52 18.89
C VAL A 405 -25.90 22.11 20.36
N GLU A 406 -26.41 23.01 21.22
CA GLU A 406 -26.64 22.68 22.61
C GLU A 406 -27.98 21.92 22.76
N LEU A 407 -27.95 20.80 23.47
CA LEU A 407 -29.13 19.97 23.72
C LEU A 407 -29.86 20.40 24.97
N LYS A 408 -31.18 20.30 24.93
CA LYS A 408 -32.07 20.50 26.10
C LYS A 408 -32.56 19.13 26.57
N PRO A 409 -31.95 18.55 27.62
CA PRO A 409 -32.34 17.23 28.12
C PRO A 409 -33.73 17.26 28.80
N GLU A 410 -34.44 16.15 28.72
CA GLU A 410 -35.54 15.87 29.62
C GLU A 410 -34.97 15.31 30.93
N ILE A 411 -35.20 16.03 32.05
CA ILE A 411 -34.68 15.60 33.36
C ILE A 411 -35.71 14.72 34.06
N LYS A 412 -35.31 13.51 34.48
CA LYS A 412 -36.08 12.53 35.22
C LYS A 412 -35.30 12.09 36.45
N GLY A 413 -35.52 12.83 37.57
CA GLY A 413 -34.79 12.60 38.83
C GLY A 413 -33.29 12.92 38.66
N ASP A 414 -32.43 11.93 38.80
CA ASP A 414 -30.99 11.98 38.62
C ASP A 414 -30.53 11.60 37.21
N GLN A 415 -31.47 11.51 36.26
CA GLN A 415 -31.20 11.13 34.87
C GLN A 415 -31.53 12.27 33.92
N ALA A 416 -30.71 12.45 32.91
CA ALA A 416 -30.97 13.26 31.71
C ALA A 416 -31.23 12.35 30.51
N VAL A 417 -32.36 12.55 29.83
CA VAL A 417 -32.68 11.89 28.58
C VAL A 417 -32.32 12.83 27.43
N LEU A 418 -31.44 12.40 26.56
CA LEU A 418 -30.92 13.20 25.46
C LEU A 418 -31.60 12.82 24.15
N SER A 419 -32.09 13.87 23.45
CA SER A 419 -32.73 13.76 22.15
C SER A 419 -31.84 14.43 21.11
N PHE A 420 -31.53 13.69 20.05
CA PHE A 420 -30.75 14.17 18.90
C PHE A 420 -31.09 13.34 17.66
N SER A 421 -30.56 13.73 16.49
CA SER A 421 -30.74 13.02 15.24
C SER A 421 -29.45 12.35 14.81
N THR A 422 -29.56 11.19 14.16
CA THR A 422 -28.42 10.50 13.54
C THR A 422 -28.87 9.93 12.21
N GLU A 423 -28.26 10.36 11.11
CA GLU A 423 -28.59 9.82 9.77
C GLU A 423 -28.29 8.32 9.68
N SER A 424 -28.90 7.65 8.70
CA SER A 424 -28.57 6.26 8.33
C SER A 424 -27.06 6.12 8.07
N HIS A 425 -26.44 5.09 8.67
CA HIS A 425 -25.01 4.81 8.56
C HIS A 425 -24.11 6.02 8.85
N ALA A 426 -24.51 6.89 9.78
CA ALA A 426 -23.78 8.09 10.15
C ALA A 426 -23.36 8.10 11.62
N TYR A 427 -23.03 9.27 12.11
CA TYR A 427 -22.33 9.51 13.38
C TYR A 427 -23.07 10.51 14.23
N ALA A 428 -22.82 10.48 15.53
CA ALA A 428 -23.11 11.58 16.43
C ALA A 428 -22.00 11.65 17.51
N ALA A 429 -21.79 12.81 18.08
CA ALA A 429 -20.87 13.01 19.19
C ALA A 429 -21.52 13.92 20.23
N ILE A 430 -21.64 13.44 21.46
CA ILE A 430 -22.22 14.19 22.55
C ILE A 430 -21.12 14.57 23.54
N PHE A 431 -21.14 15.81 24.00
CA PHE A 431 -20.26 16.33 25.06
C PHE A 431 -21.06 16.82 26.25
N ALA A 432 -20.62 16.51 27.45
CA ALA A 432 -21.23 16.99 28.67
C ALA A 432 -20.19 17.66 29.56
N THR A 433 -20.57 18.80 30.16
CA THR A 433 -19.76 19.55 31.13
C THR A 433 -20.64 20.31 32.16
N SER A 434 -20.13 20.50 33.37
CA SER A 434 -20.72 21.42 34.34
C SER A 434 -20.13 22.83 34.23
N GLY A 435 -19.07 23.01 33.47
CA GLY A 435 -18.35 24.28 33.26
C GLY A 435 -18.74 25.03 31.98
N GLU A 436 -18.02 26.11 31.74
CA GLU A 436 -18.11 26.85 30.50
C GLU A 436 -17.48 26.02 29.34
N LEU A 437 -18.06 26.14 28.19
CA LEU A 437 -17.53 25.46 26.97
C LEU A 437 -16.18 26.09 26.57
N ASP A 438 -15.18 25.24 26.41
CA ASP A 438 -13.86 25.64 25.94
C ASP A 438 -13.96 26.40 24.59
N PRO A 439 -13.19 27.47 24.36
CA PRO A 439 -13.19 28.19 23.11
C PRO A 439 -12.96 27.31 21.86
N LYS A 440 -12.08 26.30 21.96
CA LYS A 440 -11.84 25.34 20.87
C LYS A 440 -13.06 24.47 20.56
N LEU A 441 -13.80 24.07 21.58
CA LEU A 441 -15.05 23.33 21.39
C LEU A 441 -16.17 24.21 20.82
N ARG A 442 -16.19 25.52 21.13
CA ARG A 442 -17.12 26.46 20.46
C ARG A 442 -16.80 26.59 18.98
N GLU A 443 -15.51 26.76 18.65
CA GLU A 443 -15.06 26.82 17.26
C GLU A 443 -15.40 25.52 16.51
N LEU A 444 -15.16 24.36 17.14
CA LEU A 444 -15.57 23.06 16.61
C LEU A 444 -17.08 23.05 16.32
N MET A 445 -17.91 23.48 17.25
CA MET A 445 -19.37 23.48 17.07
C MET A 445 -19.81 24.36 15.88
N GLU A 446 -19.23 25.55 15.73
CA GLU A 446 -19.55 26.41 14.57
C GLU A 446 -19.09 25.76 13.26
N LYS A 447 -17.90 25.16 13.22
CA LYS A 447 -17.38 24.43 12.05
C LYS A 447 -18.29 23.25 11.72
N MET A 448 -18.65 22.42 12.70
CA MET A 448 -19.49 21.24 12.50
C MET A 448 -20.92 21.59 12.07
N LYS A 449 -21.50 22.65 12.66
CA LYS A 449 -22.79 23.19 12.23
C LYS A 449 -22.81 23.58 10.77
N ALA A 450 -21.73 24.20 10.28
CA ALA A 450 -21.60 24.55 8.88
C ALA A 450 -21.44 23.32 7.99
N MET A 451 -20.64 22.32 8.39
CA MET A 451 -20.41 21.09 7.66
C MET A 451 -21.67 20.22 7.56
N THR A 452 -22.42 20.10 8.66
CA THR A 452 -23.62 19.27 8.75
C THR A 452 -24.91 19.95 8.24
N ALA A 453 -24.83 21.22 7.83
CA ALA A 453 -25.92 21.89 7.11
C ALA A 453 -26.29 21.13 5.82
N LYS A 454 -25.36 20.40 5.23
CA LYS A 454 -25.59 19.47 4.14
C LYS A 454 -25.60 18.04 4.72
N PRO A 455 -26.71 17.26 4.56
CA PRO A 455 -26.76 15.89 5.05
C PRO A 455 -25.67 15.00 4.45
N LEU A 456 -25.13 14.06 5.25
CA LEU A 456 -24.14 13.11 4.77
C LEU A 456 -24.69 12.22 3.65
N SER A 457 -25.97 11.83 3.75
CA SER A 457 -26.70 11.07 2.74
C SER A 457 -26.85 11.75 1.39
N SER A 458 -26.56 13.06 1.29
CA SER A 458 -26.59 13.80 0.03
C SER A 458 -25.29 13.71 -0.79
N TYR A 459 -24.25 13.12 -0.25
CA TYR A 459 -23.00 12.84 -0.95
C TYR A 459 -23.08 11.45 -1.61
N SER A 460 -22.52 11.34 -2.83
CA SER A 460 -22.51 10.08 -3.56
C SER A 460 -21.67 9.02 -2.87
N ASN A 461 -22.20 7.80 -2.78
CA ASN A 461 -21.46 6.60 -2.36
C ASN A 461 -21.06 5.74 -3.57
N GLU A 462 -21.08 6.30 -4.76
CA GLU A 462 -20.67 5.61 -5.98
C GLU A 462 -19.15 5.67 -6.12
N TRP A 463 -18.55 4.49 -6.19
CA TRP A 463 -17.11 4.33 -6.42
C TRP A 463 -16.84 4.30 -7.93
N HIS A 464 -15.77 4.97 -8.36
CA HIS A 464 -15.36 5.03 -9.75
C HIS A 464 -13.90 4.64 -9.89
N VAL A 465 -13.59 3.91 -10.96
CA VAL A 465 -12.20 3.69 -11.38
C VAL A 465 -11.57 5.01 -11.84
N LEU A 466 -10.27 5.14 -11.67
CA LEU A 466 -9.51 6.23 -12.26
C LEU A 466 -9.11 5.83 -13.69
N PRO A 467 -9.61 6.54 -14.74
CA PRO A 467 -9.28 6.20 -16.12
C PRO A 467 -7.81 6.43 -16.41
N GLN A 468 -7.20 5.50 -17.13
CA GLN A 468 -5.81 5.59 -17.57
C GLN A 468 -5.72 5.91 -19.08
N GLN A 469 -4.64 6.55 -19.46
CA GLN A 469 -4.34 6.91 -20.83
C GLN A 469 -2.98 6.35 -21.25
N LEU A 470 -2.96 5.71 -22.42
CA LEU A 470 -1.71 5.31 -23.07
C LEU A 470 -0.95 6.55 -23.53
N VAL A 471 0.31 6.66 -23.13
CA VAL A 471 1.22 7.72 -23.60
C VAL A 471 1.56 7.43 -25.08
N GLU A 472 1.34 8.42 -25.95
CA GLU A 472 1.57 8.27 -27.38
C GLU A 472 3.04 7.92 -27.69
N ILE A 473 3.26 6.89 -28.47
CA ILE A 473 4.54 6.58 -29.11
C ILE A 473 4.49 7.07 -30.56
N PRO A 474 5.16 8.19 -30.89
CA PRO A 474 5.11 8.74 -32.25
C PRO A 474 5.64 7.75 -33.30
N PRO A 475 4.96 7.59 -34.45
CA PRO A 475 5.44 6.72 -35.52
C PRO A 475 6.74 7.25 -36.11
N THR A 476 7.55 6.33 -36.64
CA THR A 476 8.80 6.66 -37.29
C THR A 476 8.60 6.88 -38.79
N ALA A 477 9.59 7.49 -39.48
CA ALA A 477 9.64 7.46 -40.92
C ALA A 477 9.73 5.98 -41.41
N LYS A 478 8.82 5.58 -42.30
CA LYS A 478 8.72 4.21 -42.77
C LYS A 478 9.95 3.80 -43.58
N ALA A 479 10.48 2.60 -43.33
CA ALA A 479 11.58 2.02 -44.06
C ALA A 479 11.08 1.00 -45.09
N ALA A 480 11.66 0.99 -46.28
CA ALA A 480 11.33 0.03 -47.36
C ALA A 480 12.08 -1.31 -47.21
N SER A 481 13.21 -1.31 -46.51
CA SER A 481 14.05 -2.49 -46.26
C SER A 481 14.51 -2.49 -44.80
N ALA A 482 14.86 -3.66 -44.28
CA ALA A 482 15.34 -3.81 -42.92
C ALA A 482 16.62 -2.98 -42.71
N PRO A 483 16.61 -2.04 -41.71
CA PRO A 483 17.85 -1.44 -41.27
C PRO A 483 18.83 -2.49 -40.72
N GLU A 484 20.10 -2.15 -40.69
CA GLU A 484 21.13 -3.03 -40.11
C GLU A 484 20.77 -3.45 -38.67
N GLY A 485 20.93 -4.74 -38.36
CA GLY A 485 20.65 -5.32 -37.04
C GLY A 485 19.16 -5.52 -36.72
N MET A 486 18.26 -5.19 -37.68
CA MET A 486 16.82 -5.35 -37.49
C MET A 486 16.22 -6.52 -38.25
N ILE A 487 15.17 -7.10 -37.73
CA ILE A 487 14.39 -8.17 -38.34
C ILE A 487 13.04 -7.60 -38.79
N ARG A 488 12.62 -7.94 -40.02
CA ARG A 488 11.28 -7.62 -40.52
C ARG A 488 10.26 -8.55 -39.91
N ILE A 489 9.24 -7.96 -39.27
CA ILE A 489 8.05 -8.66 -38.78
C ILE A 489 6.93 -8.39 -39.77
N GLU A 490 6.44 -9.45 -40.42
CA GLU A 490 5.29 -9.32 -41.30
C GLU A 490 4.01 -9.16 -40.46
N GLY A 491 3.27 -8.13 -40.74
CA GLY A 491 2.01 -7.88 -40.07
C GLY A 491 0.98 -8.99 -40.33
N GLY A 492 -0.15 -8.89 -39.70
CA GLY A 492 -1.25 -9.84 -39.87
C GLY A 492 -2.32 -9.71 -38.79
N ASP A 493 -3.37 -10.52 -38.93
CA ASP A 493 -4.38 -10.64 -37.90
C ASP A 493 -3.79 -11.33 -36.65
N TYR A 494 -4.07 -10.78 -35.49
CA TYR A 494 -3.52 -11.25 -34.23
C TYR A 494 -4.55 -11.11 -33.11
N LEU A 495 -4.66 -12.12 -32.27
CA LEU A 495 -5.40 -12.04 -31.03
C LEU A 495 -4.43 -11.69 -29.90
N PHE A 496 -4.37 -10.42 -29.57
CA PHE A 496 -3.60 -9.97 -28.42
C PHE A 496 -4.31 -10.42 -27.14
N ARG A 497 -3.63 -11.25 -26.35
CA ARG A 497 -4.12 -11.75 -25.08
C ARG A 497 -2.99 -11.66 -24.09
N VAL A 498 -3.19 -10.92 -22.98
CA VAL A 498 -2.16 -10.73 -21.95
C VAL A 498 -2.78 -10.65 -20.56
N GLN A 499 -2.00 -11.08 -19.58
CA GLN A 499 -2.35 -11.00 -18.17
C GLN A 499 -1.30 -10.17 -17.43
N GLY A 500 -1.76 -9.16 -16.68
CA GLY A 500 -0.95 -8.48 -15.67
C GLY A 500 -0.69 -9.39 -14.48
N ILE A 501 0.55 -9.42 -14.00
CA ILE A 501 0.99 -10.29 -12.92
C ILE A 501 1.09 -9.59 -11.56
N GLU A 502 0.38 -8.49 -11.39
CA GLU A 502 0.23 -7.83 -10.11
C GLU A 502 -0.33 -8.79 -9.05
N ILE A 503 0.28 -8.81 -7.86
CA ILE A 503 -0.09 -9.77 -6.80
C ILE A 503 -1.18 -9.26 -5.87
N GLU A 504 -1.39 -7.95 -5.79
CA GLU A 504 -2.44 -7.32 -4.99
C GLU A 504 -3.71 -7.05 -5.82
N GLY A 505 -4.82 -6.88 -5.11
CA GLY A 505 -6.14 -6.68 -5.70
C GLY A 505 -6.85 -7.98 -6.04
N SER A 506 -8.01 -8.21 -5.43
CA SER A 506 -8.85 -9.38 -5.68
C SER A 506 -9.77 -9.19 -6.88
N ASP A 507 -10.13 -7.93 -7.18
CA ASP A 507 -11.02 -7.57 -8.26
C ASP A 507 -10.25 -7.40 -9.57
N ASP A 508 -10.88 -7.76 -10.68
CA ASP A 508 -10.29 -7.56 -12.02
C ASP A 508 -10.23 -6.07 -12.39
N VAL A 509 -11.30 -5.33 -12.08
CA VAL A 509 -11.43 -3.91 -12.42
C VAL A 509 -10.57 -3.03 -11.54
N GLY A 510 -9.74 -2.20 -12.15
CA GLY A 510 -8.89 -1.22 -11.48
C GLY A 510 -7.50 -1.73 -11.07
N VAL A 511 -7.15 -3.00 -11.33
CA VAL A 511 -5.93 -3.62 -10.77
C VAL A 511 -4.70 -3.58 -11.67
N ASP A 512 -4.85 -3.22 -12.95
CA ASP A 512 -3.71 -3.16 -13.87
C ASP A 512 -3.80 -1.94 -14.79
N VAL A 513 -3.44 -2.04 -16.05
CA VAL A 513 -3.54 -0.95 -17.02
C VAL A 513 -4.84 -1.00 -17.82
N GLN A 514 -5.21 0.13 -18.41
CA GLN A 514 -6.34 0.28 -19.31
C GLN A 514 -5.83 0.49 -20.73
N TYR A 515 -6.09 -0.47 -21.62
CA TYR A 515 -5.79 -0.29 -23.05
C TYR A 515 -6.78 0.69 -23.69
N PRO A 516 -6.40 1.31 -24.86
CA PRO A 516 -7.25 2.30 -25.53
C PRO A 516 -8.61 1.78 -26.00
N TRP A 517 -8.80 0.47 -26.07
CA TRP A 517 -10.06 -0.19 -26.46
C TRP A 517 -10.90 -0.65 -25.29
N GLU A 518 -10.48 -0.36 -24.03
CA GLU A 518 -11.12 -0.79 -22.80
C GLU A 518 -11.79 0.39 -22.08
N ASP A 519 -12.77 0.09 -21.27
CA ASP A 519 -13.55 1.05 -20.47
C ASP A 519 -13.00 1.26 -19.05
N SER A 520 -12.08 0.38 -18.62
CA SER A 520 -11.47 0.42 -17.28
C SER A 520 -10.15 -0.34 -17.24
N PRO A 521 -9.23 0.01 -16.30
CA PRO A 521 -8.06 -0.80 -15.99
C PRO A 521 -8.47 -2.20 -15.54
N ARG A 522 -7.78 -3.24 -16.01
CA ARG A 522 -8.08 -4.63 -15.64
C ARG A 522 -6.85 -5.54 -15.76
N ARG A 523 -6.91 -6.70 -15.13
CA ARG A 523 -5.82 -7.66 -15.12
C ARG A 523 -5.73 -8.52 -16.37
N PHE A 524 -6.89 -8.87 -16.94
CA PHE A 524 -6.98 -9.77 -18.10
C PHE A 524 -7.43 -8.98 -19.32
N HIS A 525 -6.64 -9.06 -20.38
CA HIS A 525 -6.86 -8.32 -21.60
C HIS A 525 -6.97 -9.26 -22.78
N GLU A 526 -7.94 -9.02 -23.66
CA GLU A 526 -8.09 -9.74 -24.93
C GLU A 526 -8.64 -8.80 -25.99
N HIS A 527 -7.91 -8.69 -27.12
CA HIS A 527 -8.33 -7.83 -28.20
C HIS A 527 -7.88 -8.38 -29.56
N PRO A 528 -8.81 -8.66 -30.52
CA PRO A 528 -8.42 -8.95 -31.89
C PRO A 528 -7.93 -7.68 -32.57
N MET A 529 -6.74 -7.73 -33.18
CA MET A 529 -6.14 -6.59 -33.83
C MET A 529 -5.39 -6.98 -35.11
N LYS A 530 -5.05 -5.99 -35.90
CA LYS A 530 -4.20 -6.15 -37.05
C LYS A 530 -2.86 -5.50 -36.82
N ILE A 531 -1.83 -6.30 -36.62
CA ILE A 531 -0.46 -5.82 -36.52
C ILE A 531 -0.01 -5.30 -37.90
N GLN A 532 0.48 -4.07 -37.96
CA GLN A 532 1.12 -3.51 -39.14
C GLN A 532 2.53 -4.08 -39.28
N PRO A 533 3.09 -4.20 -40.50
CA PRO A 533 4.49 -4.64 -40.66
C PRO A 533 5.44 -3.61 -40.01
N PHE A 534 6.48 -4.12 -39.34
CA PHE A 534 7.51 -3.30 -38.71
C PHE A 534 8.86 -4.01 -38.71
N PHE A 535 9.90 -3.29 -38.37
CA PHE A 535 11.22 -3.83 -38.07
C PHE A 535 11.46 -3.75 -36.55
N ILE A 536 12.09 -4.80 -36.02
CA ILE A 536 12.47 -4.86 -34.58
C ILE A 536 13.97 -5.16 -34.48
N ASP A 537 14.66 -4.56 -33.54
CA ASP A 537 16.05 -4.91 -33.24
C ASP A 537 16.16 -6.40 -32.89
N LYS A 538 17.10 -7.08 -33.56
CA LYS A 538 17.35 -8.51 -33.33
C LYS A 538 17.70 -8.79 -31.88
N TYR A 539 18.48 -7.91 -31.27
CA TYR A 539 18.95 -7.96 -29.89
C TYR A 539 18.49 -6.73 -29.10
N PRO A 540 18.49 -6.78 -27.76
CA PRO A 540 18.41 -5.57 -26.90
C PRO A 540 19.57 -4.63 -27.23
N VAL A 541 19.39 -3.33 -27.06
CA VAL A 541 20.44 -2.32 -27.24
C VAL A 541 21.60 -2.60 -26.30
N THR A 542 22.80 -2.67 -26.88
CA THR A 542 24.04 -3.00 -26.17
C THR A 542 24.72 -1.78 -25.55
N ASN A 543 25.62 -2.01 -24.58
CA ASN A 543 26.47 -0.94 -24.00
C ASN A 543 27.28 -0.22 -25.10
N ALA A 544 27.82 -0.95 -26.07
CA ALA A 544 28.60 -0.36 -27.16
C ALA A 544 27.76 0.58 -28.05
N GLU A 545 26.52 0.20 -28.36
CA GLU A 545 25.58 1.03 -29.13
C GLU A 545 25.16 2.27 -28.36
N PHE A 546 24.82 2.10 -27.05
CA PHE A 546 24.43 3.22 -26.18
C PHE A 546 25.60 4.20 -25.98
N LYS A 547 26.85 3.71 -25.92
CA LYS A 547 28.03 4.57 -25.84
C LYS A 547 28.20 5.43 -27.07
N LYS A 548 27.95 4.88 -28.28
CA LYS A 548 27.99 5.70 -29.52
C LYS A 548 26.98 6.84 -29.47
N PHE A 549 25.78 6.60 -28.94
CA PHE A 549 24.79 7.64 -28.71
C PHE A 549 25.35 8.75 -27.80
N LEU A 550 25.86 8.38 -26.61
CA LEU A 550 26.42 9.34 -25.66
C LEU A 550 27.56 10.16 -26.25
N ASP A 551 28.49 9.49 -26.97
CA ASP A 551 29.65 10.14 -27.56
C ASP A 551 29.27 11.09 -28.71
N THR A 552 28.16 10.80 -29.41
CA THR A 552 27.71 11.59 -30.57
C THR A 552 26.90 12.82 -30.17
N VAL A 553 25.96 12.65 -29.23
CA VAL A 553 25.00 13.73 -28.88
C VAL A 553 25.28 14.38 -27.55
N HIS A 554 26.25 13.84 -26.79
CA HIS A 554 26.59 14.29 -25.44
C HIS A 554 25.37 14.33 -24.51
N TYR A 555 24.52 13.30 -24.62
CA TYR A 555 23.29 13.21 -23.82
C TYR A 555 23.58 13.25 -22.33
N GLN A 556 22.82 14.08 -21.64
CA GLN A 556 22.84 14.20 -20.17
C GLN A 556 21.39 14.10 -19.70
N PRO A 557 21.02 13.10 -18.87
CA PRO A 557 19.69 13.04 -18.29
C PRO A 557 19.48 14.18 -17.29
N LYS A 558 18.24 14.70 -17.17
CA LYS A 558 17.90 15.72 -16.18
C LYS A 558 18.11 15.23 -14.74
N ASP A 559 17.77 13.96 -14.51
CA ASP A 559 18.04 13.23 -13.26
C ASP A 559 19.14 12.20 -13.53
N SER A 560 20.33 12.46 -13.01
CA SER A 560 21.52 11.61 -13.22
C SER A 560 21.72 10.51 -12.19
N LEU A 561 20.95 10.49 -11.10
CA LEU A 561 21.09 9.46 -10.07
C LEU A 561 20.79 8.07 -10.66
N ASN A 562 21.64 7.12 -10.40
CA ASN A 562 21.62 5.77 -10.96
C ASN A 562 21.77 5.66 -12.50
N PHE A 563 21.97 6.76 -13.24
CA PHE A 563 22.19 6.69 -14.68
C PHE A 563 23.49 5.96 -14.98
N LEU A 564 23.39 4.85 -15.71
CA LEU A 564 24.53 3.98 -16.07
C LEU A 564 25.39 3.66 -14.85
N LYS A 565 24.78 3.27 -13.75
CA LYS A 565 25.39 3.10 -12.42
C LYS A 565 26.63 2.20 -12.42
N ASP A 566 26.68 1.21 -13.33
CA ASP A 566 27.81 0.29 -13.43
C ASP A 566 28.97 0.86 -14.27
N TRP A 567 28.75 1.98 -14.97
CA TRP A 567 29.77 2.60 -15.80
C TRP A 567 30.74 3.44 -14.96
N LYS A 568 31.99 3.48 -15.36
CA LYS A 568 33.03 4.30 -14.72
C LYS A 568 33.73 5.16 -15.76
N ASN A 569 34.01 6.41 -15.41
CA ASN A 569 34.71 7.35 -16.30
C ASN A 569 34.06 7.50 -17.67
N GLY A 570 32.75 7.45 -17.76
CA GLY A 570 31.97 7.58 -19.00
C GLY A 570 32.01 6.34 -19.91
N SER A 571 32.40 5.16 -19.39
CA SER A 571 32.45 3.91 -20.16
C SER A 571 31.96 2.72 -19.33
N TYR A 572 31.47 1.70 -20.03
CA TYR A 572 31.09 0.42 -19.47
C TYR A 572 32.32 -0.39 -19.01
N PRO A 573 32.15 -1.37 -18.08
CA PRO A 573 33.23 -2.26 -17.66
C PRO A 573 33.83 -3.07 -18.81
N ASP A 574 35.09 -3.46 -18.71
CA ASP A 574 35.75 -4.31 -19.69
C ASP A 574 34.96 -5.61 -19.90
N GLY A 575 34.79 -5.99 -21.17
CA GLY A 575 34.00 -7.16 -21.57
C GLY A 575 32.48 -6.94 -21.63
N TRP A 576 31.97 -5.74 -21.33
CA TRP A 576 30.52 -5.47 -21.35
C TRP A 576 30.01 -4.87 -22.66
N ALA A 577 30.84 -4.69 -23.65
CA ALA A 577 30.46 -4.06 -24.91
C ALA A 577 29.21 -4.69 -25.55
N ASN A 578 29.13 -6.03 -25.55
CA ASN A 578 28.05 -6.82 -26.16
C ASN A 578 26.92 -7.21 -25.16
N LYS A 579 26.92 -6.69 -23.94
CA LYS A 579 25.85 -6.90 -22.98
C LYS A 579 24.75 -5.83 -23.17
N PRO A 580 23.48 -6.14 -22.88
CA PRO A 580 22.42 -5.12 -22.85
C PRO A 580 22.83 -3.93 -21.98
N VAL A 581 22.51 -2.73 -22.41
CA VAL A 581 22.62 -1.55 -21.55
C VAL A 581 21.53 -1.61 -20.48
N THR A 582 21.91 -1.36 -19.24
CA THR A 582 21.04 -1.30 -18.06
C THR A 582 21.23 0.00 -17.31
N TRP A 583 20.48 0.23 -16.24
CA TRP A 583 20.45 1.50 -15.52
C TRP A 583 20.05 2.68 -16.43
N VAL A 584 19.09 2.43 -17.31
CA VAL A 584 18.47 3.41 -18.20
C VAL A 584 16.97 3.47 -17.94
N SER A 585 16.42 4.68 -17.84
CA SER A 585 14.98 4.90 -17.69
C SER A 585 14.27 4.79 -19.06
N ILE A 586 12.93 4.83 -19.04
CA ILE A 586 12.14 4.86 -20.26
C ILE A 586 12.42 6.15 -21.08
N GLU A 587 12.71 7.26 -20.39
CA GLU A 587 13.10 8.52 -21.02
C GLU A 587 14.46 8.40 -21.70
N ASP A 588 15.46 7.80 -21.04
CA ASP A 588 16.79 7.56 -21.63
C ASP A 588 16.67 6.66 -22.88
N ALA A 589 15.84 5.63 -22.81
CA ALA A 589 15.58 4.71 -23.92
C ALA A 589 14.88 5.41 -25.09
N ARG A 590 13.93 6.32 -24.84
CA ARG A 590 13.25 7.12 -25.85
C ARG A 590 14.20 8.08 -26.57
N GLU A 591 15.10 8.73 -25.83
CA GLU A 591 16.07 9.64 -26.43
C GLU A 591 17.08 8.88 -27.33
N TYR A 592 17.54 7.70 -26.92
CA TYR A 592 18.33 6.82 -27.76
C TYR A 592 17.57 6.43 -29.04
N ALA A 593 16.34 5.93 -28.88
CA ALA A 593 15.52 5.48 -30.01
C ALA A 593 15.28 6.60 -31.02
N LYS A 594 14.97 7.79 -30.57
CA LYS A 594 14.82 9.01 -31.36
C LYS A 594 16.09 9.35 -32.14
N TRP A 595 17.27 9.24 -31.52
CA TRP A 595 18.55 9.52 -32.16
C TRP A 595 18.82 8.57 -33.33
N VAL A 596 18.53 7.26 -33.17
CA VAL A 596 18.69 6.27 -34.23
C VAL A 596 17.53 6.26 -35.24
N GLY A 597 16.54 7.16 -35.10
CA GLY A 597 15.35 7.23 -35.96
C GLY A 597 14.41 6.04 -35.81
N LYS A 598 14.37 5.48 -34.61
CA LYS A 598 13.51 4.37 -34.18
C LYS A 598 12.56 4.84 -33.04
N ARG A 599 11.76 3.92 -32.50
CA ARG A 599 10.90 4.12 -31.30
C ARG A 599 10.91 2.89 -30.41
N LEU A 600 10.40 2.99 -29.20
CA LEU A 600 10.11 1.81 -28.40
C LEU A 600 8.95 1.01 -29.03
N PRO A 601 8.89 -0.32 -28.83
CA PRO A 601 7.77 -1.12 -29.28
C PRO A 601 6.52 -0.84 -28.45
N HIS A 602 5.35 -0.92 -29.08
CA HIS A 602 4.15 -1.20 -28.35
C HIS A 602 4.19 -2.61 -27.77
N GLU A 603 3.53 -2.83 -26.64
CA GLU A 603 3.51 -4.12 -25.98
C GLU A 603 3.00 -5.25 -26.87
N TRP A 604 1.96 -5.00 -27.66
CA TRP A 604 1.42 -5.97 -28.62
C TRP A 604 2.38 -6.26 -29.79
N GLU A 605 3.20 -5.30 -30.23
CA GLU A 605 4.26 -5.51 -31.21
C GLU A 605 5.36 -6.40 -30.63
N TRP A 606 5.76 -6.11 -29.38
CA TRP A 606 6.73 -6.92 -28.64
C TRP A 606 6.23 -8.37 -28.51
N GLN A 607 4.99 -8.55 -28.04
CA GLN A 607 4.42 -9.87 -27.85
C GLN A 607 4.30 -10.65 -29.17
N TYR A 608 3.82 -10.01 -30.23
CA TYR A 608 3.72 -10.64 -31.54
C TYR A 608 5.09 -11.06 -32.07
N ALA A 609 6.14 -10.24 -31.94
CA ALA A 609 7.50 -10.58 -32.32
C ALA A 609 8.08 -11.74 -31.48
N ALA A 610 7.70 -11.87 -30.22
CA ALA A 610 8.11 -12.95 -29.34
C ALA A 610 7.33 -14.26 -29.56
N GLN A 611 6.01 -14.15 -29.73
CA GLN A 611 5.08 -15.27 -29.76
C GLN A 611 4.84 -15.84 -31.16
N GLY A 612 4.85 -14.99 -32.19
CA GLY A 612 4.42 -15.39 -33.54
C GLY A 612 2.89 -15.53 -33.62
N LYS A 613 2.44 -16.46 -34.50
CA LYS A 613 1.02 -16.70 -34.78
C LYS A 613 0.45 -17.94 -34.10
N ASP A 614 1.26 -18.70 -33.37
CA ASP A 614 0.90 -20.00 -32.82
C ASP A 614 0.64 -19.95 -31.31
N GLU A 615 0.50 -18.77 -30.72
CA GLU A 615 0.15 -18.52 -29.32
C GLU A 615 1.09 -19.24 -28.31
N ARG A 616 2.35 -19.46 -28.69
CA ARG A 616 3.35 -20.11 -27.84
C ARG A 616 3.63 -19.29 -26.57
N SER A 617 3.83 -19.99 -25.44
CA SER A 617 4.08 -19.34 -24.14
C SER A 617 5.47 -18.71 -24.02
N PHE A 618 6.47 -19.20 -24.77
CA PHE A 618 7.82 -18.66 -24.80
C PHE A 618 8.30 -18.48 -26.25
N PRO A 619 9.29 -17.61 -26.54
CA PRO A 619 9.78 -17.42 -27.90
C PRO A 619 10.21 -18.71 -28.60
N TRP A 620 10.78 -19.66 -27.90
CA TRP A 620 11.24 -20.97 -28.38
C TRP A 620 10.17 -22.08 -28.39
N GLY A 621 8.93 -21.82 -27.95
CA GLY A 621 7.83 -22.80 -27.90
C GLY A 621 7.13 -22.85 -26.56
N ASN A 622 6.52 -23.99 -26.21
CA ASN A 622 5.76 -24.18 -24.97
C ASN A 622 6.56 -24.86 -23.86
N CYS A 623 7.86 -24.97 -24.02
CA CYS A 623 8.76 -25.65 -23.10
C CYS A 623 9.27 -24.69 -22.03
N ASP A 624 8.93 -24.93 -20.77
CA ASP A 624 9.36 -24.12 -19.64
C ASP A 624 10.76 -24.55 -19.16
N TRP A 625 11.79 -23.98 -19.79
CA TRP A 625 13.19 -24.22 -19.41
C TRP A 625 13.62 -23.44 -18.17
N LEU A 626 12.96 -22.35 -17.87
CA LEU A 626 13.36 -21.44 -16.79
C LEU A 626 13.14 -22.04 -15.39
N PHE A 627 12.18 -22.95 -15.27
CA PHE A 627 11.77 -23.52 -13.99
C PHE A 627 11.93 -25.04 -13.89
N SER A 628 12.31 -25.74 -14.96
CA SER A 628 12.53 -27.19 -14.91
C SER A 628 13.86 -27.52 -14.22
N ARG A 629 13.77 -27.84 -12.93
CA ARG A 629 14.88 -28.45 -12.19
C ARG A 629 15.13 -29.87 -12.73
N GLY A 630 16.12 -30.04 -13.64
CA GLY A 630 16.83 -31.31 -13.80
C GLY A 630 16.07 -32.56 -14.25
N GLY A 631 14.87 -32.43 -14.79
CA GLY A 631 14.09 -33.55 -15.28
C GLY A 631 13.20 -33.09 -16.42
N GLY A 632 13.55 -33.46 -17.65
CA GLY A 632 12.86 -33.05 -18.85
C GLY A 632 11.35 -33.15 -18.76
N ALA A 633 10.66 -32.03 -18.87
CA ALA A 633 9.26 -32.04 -19.23
C ALA A 633 9.15 -32.80 -20.58
N ALA A 634 8.23 -33.73 -20.68
CA ALA A 634 8.06 -34.56 -21.89
C ALA A 634 7.88 -33.65 -23.12
N GLY A 635 8.84 -33.65 -24.03
CA GLY A 635 8.84 -32.85 -25.25
C GLY A 635 9.91 -31.75 -25.33
N CYS A 636 10.66 -31.47 -24.26
CA CYS A 636 11.80 -30.58 -24.30
C CYS A 636 13.07 -31.36 -24.61
N ALA A 637 13.87 -30.93 -25.58
CA ALA A 637 15.14 -31.56 -25.89
C ALA A 637 16.06 -31.50 -24.65
N SER A 638 16.60 -32.62 -24.23
CA SER A 638 17.59 -32.67 -23.13
C SER A 638 18.94 -32.21 -23.69
N GLY A 639 19.43 -31.07 -23.22
CA GLY A 639 20.74 -30.58 -23.60
C GLY A 639 21.15 -29.35 -22.78
N ASN A 640 22.45 -29.07 -22.70
CA ASN A 640 23.06 -27.93 -22.00
C ASN A 640 22.71 -26.54 -22.62
N ASP A 641 21.79 -26.50 -23.54
CA ASP A 641 21.44 -25.34 -24.33
C ASP A 641 20.16 -24.68 -23.83
N ALA A 642 20.18 -24.14 -22.60
CA ALA A 642 19.11 -23.27 -22.14
C ALA A 642 18.95 -22.12 -23.14
N PRO A 643 17.74 -21.88 -23.71
CA PRO A 643 17.53 -20.87 -24.73
C PRO A 643 17.69 -19.44 -24.22
N ALA A 644 17.57 -19.21 -22.94
CA ALA A 644 17.86 -17.97 -22.25
C ALA A 644 18.61 -18.28 -20.94
N ALA A 645 19.29 -17.28 -20.38
CA ALA A 645 19.93 -17.41 -19.10
C ALA A 645 18.90 -17.83 -18.03
N THR A 646 19.17 -18.92 -17.33
CA THR A 646 18.39 -19.25 -16.13
C THR A 646 18.54 -18.11 -15.12
N PRO A 647 17.46 -17.68 -14.46
CA PRO A 647 17.54 -16.61 -13.48
C PRO A 647 18.58 -16.93 -12.40
N ASP A 648 19.46 -15.97 -12.14
CA ASP A 648 20.35 -16.01 -11.00
C ASP A 648 19.50 -15.79 -9.72
N LYS A 649 19.50 -16.80 -8.85
CA LYS A 649 18.74 -16.74 -7.59
C LYS A 649 19.68 -16.44 -6.45
N GLY A 650 19.60 -15.23 -5.89
CA GLY A 650 20.48 -14.87 -4.79
C GLY A 650 20.33 -13.41 -4.37
N ARG A 651 21.21 -13.01 -3.45
CA ARG A 651 21.28 -11.64 -2.94
C ARG A 651 22.07 -10.70 -3.83
N THR A 652 22.99 -11.21 -4.62
CA THR A 652 23.86 -10.42 -5.50
C THR A 652 23.52 -10.71 -6.95
N MET A 653 23.23 -9.68 -7.69
CA MET A 653 22.96 -9.77 -9.11
C MET A 653 24.28 -9.86 -9.90
N LEU A 654 24.36 -10.83 -10.79
CA LEU A 654 25.42 -10.90 -11.80
C LEU A 654 25.09 -9.94 -12.96
N PRO A 655 26.07 -9.55 -13.78
CA PRO A 655 25.76 -8.79 -15.00
C PRO A 655 24.95 -9.63 -15.99
N PRO A 656 24.15 -8.99 -16.87
CA PRO A 656 23.45 -9.70 -17.94
C PRO A 656 24.43 -10.50 -18.82
N SER A 657 23.93 -11.50 -19.53
CA SER A 657 24.68 -12.21 -20.57
C SER A 657 24.90 -11.32 -21.79
N ASP A 658 25.87 -11.67 -22.64
CA ASP A 658 26.00 -11.06 -23.99
C ASP A 658 24.76 -11.39 -24.80
N VAL A 659 24.32 -10.46 -25.66
CA VAL A 659 23.05 -10.57 -26.41
C VAL A 659 23.02 -11.72 -27.41
N ASP A 660 24.16 -12.34 -27.76
CA ASP A 660 24.29 -13.48 -28.62
C ASP A 660 24.60 -14.80 -27.89
N ALA A 661 24.60 -14.78 -26.56
CA ALA A 661 24.97 -15.93 -25.73
C ALA A 661 23.94 -17.09 -25.81
N HIS A 662 22.71 -16.83 -26.21
CA HIS A 662 21.60 -17.80 -26.15
C HIS A 662 20.93 -18.02 -27.51
N PRO A 663 21.61 -18.61 -28.49
CA PRO A 663 21.11 -18.75 -29.88
C PRO A 663 19.82 -19.58 -29.97
N ASN A 664 19.57 -20.50 -29.06
CA ASN A 664 18.36 -21.34 -29.01
C ASN A 664 17.12 -20.61 -28.47
N GLY A 665 17.27 -19.36 -27.97
CA GLY A 665 16.18 -18.52 -27.44
C GLY A 665 15.45 -17.70 -28.51
N ALA A 666 15.69 -17.95 -29.79
CA ALA A 666 15.09 -17.20 -30.87
C ALA A 666 13.56 -17.34 -30.91
N SER A 667 12.87 -16.24 -31.21
CA SER A 667 11.45 -16.24 -31.53
C SER A 667 11.21 -16.88 -32.93
N PRO A 668 9.95 -17.15 -33.32
CA PRO A 668 9.63 -17.66 -34.65
C PRO A 668 10.17 -16.79 -35.80
N PHE A 669 10.36 -15.52 -35.55
CA PHE A 669 10.91 -14.57 -36.50
C PHE A 669 12.44 -14.42 -36.43
N GLY A 670 13.10 -15.09 -35.47
CA GLY A 670 14.55 -15.00 -35.26
C GLY A 670 14.98 -13.83 -34.34
N VAL A 671 14.05 -13.19 -33.65
CA VAL A 671 14.35 -12.16 -32.67
C VAL A 671 14.88 -12.83 -31.38
N MET A 672 16.01 -12.32 -30.88
CA MET A 672 16.74 -12.91 -29.77
C MET A 672 16.45 -12.17 -28.44
N ASP A 673 16.67 -12.84 -27.30
CA ASP A 673 16.54 -12.27 -25.96
C ASP A 673 15.18 -11.55 -25.73
N MET A 674 14.11 -12.13 -26.26
CA MET A 674 12.75 -11.62 -25.95
C MET A 674 12.35 -11.98 -24.52
N VAL A 675 12.80 -13.12 -24.01
CA VAL A 675 12.54 -13.58 -22.64
C VAL A 675 13.85 -13.92 -21.94
N GLY A 676 13.98 -13.47 -20.69
CA GLY A 676 15.21 -13.55 -19.91
C GLY A 676 16.19 -12.41 -20.20
N ASN A 677 17.39 -12.52 -19.71
CA ASN A 677 18.48 -11.56 -19.79
C ASN A 677 18.14 -10.21 -19.13
N VAL A 678 17.37 -9.32 -19.79
CA VAL A 678 16.91 -8.05 -19.19
C VAL A 678 15.43 -7.81 -19.47
N TRP A 679 14.73 -7.20 -18.52
CA TRP A 679 13.45 -6.59 -18.75
C TRP A 679 13.53 -5.55 -19.87
N GLN A 680 12.44 -5.36 -20.61
CA GLN A 680 12.40 -4.45 -21.75
C GLN A 680 11.24 -3.47 -21.64
N TRP A 681 11.57 -2.19 -21.77
CA TRP A 681 10.60 -1.10 -21.81
C TRP A 681 9.67 -1.20 -23.03
N THR A 682 8.37 -0.99 -22.81
CA THR A 682 7.35 -0.85 -23.86
C THR A 682 6.47 0.38 -23.63
N ASP A 683 5.17 0.21 -23.46
CA ASP A 683 4.20 1.29 -23.33
C ASP A 683 4.21 1.92 -21.91
N GLU A 684 3.82 3.17 -21.86
CA GLU A 684 3.59 3.92 -20.63
C GLU A 684 2.12 4.32 -20.53
N TYR A 685 1.57 4.19 -19.34
CA TYR A 685 0.21 4.59 -18.98
C TYR A 685 0.23 5.66 -17.89
N VAL A 686 -0.69 6.61 -17.97
CA VAL A 686 -0.81 7.69 -17.01
C VAL A 686 -2.27 7.91 -16.60
N ASP A 687 -2.48 8.24 -15.33
CA ASP A 687 -3.72 8.81 -14.83
C ASP A 687 -3.42 10.04 -13.98
N ASP A 688 -4.42 10.57 -13.27
CA ASP A 688 -4.23 11.77 -12.45
C ASP A 688 -3.23 11.56 -11.31
N HIS A 689 -3.13 10.34 -10.78
CA HIS A 689 -2.30 10.00 -9.63
C HIS A 689 -1.09 9.14 -9.97
N THR A 690 -1.14 8.31 -11.02
CA THR A 690 -0.08 7.33 -11.29
C THR A 690 0.52 7.44 -12.68
N ARG A 691 1.75 6.95 -12.80
CA ARG A 691 2.45 6.59 -14.05
C ARG A 691 2.92 5.15 -13.92
N ALA A 692 2.77 4.40 -14.96
CA ALA A 692 3.31 3.04 -15.03
C ALA A 692 3.83 2.72 -16.43
N ALA A 693 4.88 1.93 -16.51
CA ALA A 693 5.31 1.36 -17.77
C ALA A 693 5.10 -0.16 -17.77
N ILE A 694 4.76 -0.70 -18.90
CA ILE A 694 4.77 -2.14 -19.11
C ILE A 694 6.19 -2.58 -19.43
N VAL A 695 6.67 -3.55 -18.67
CA VAL A 695 7.96 -4.21 -18.89
C VAL A 695 7.74 -5.67 -19.24
N ARG A 696 8.53 -6.16 -20.22
CA ARG A 696 8.33 -7.48 -20.83
C ARG A 696 9.56 -8.36 -20.72
N GLY A 697 9.32 -9.66 -20.70
CA GLY A 697 10.33 -10.70 -20.90
C GLY A 697 11.04 -11.20 -19.65
N GLY A 698 10.89 -10.55 -18.52
CA GLY A 698 11.64 -10.91 -17.30
C GLY A 698 13.14 -10.59 -17.42
N SER A 699 13.91 -10.95 -16.42
CA SER A 699 15.35 -10.69 -16.38
C SER A 699 16.16 -11.91 -15.92
N HIS A 700 17.49 -11.77 -15.96
CA HIS A 700 18.44 -12.77 -15.46
C HIS A 700 18.51 -12.84 -13.93
N TYR A 701 17.87 -11.91 -13.20
CA TYR A 701 17.90 -11.87 -11.74
C TYR A 701 16.55 -12.23 -11.12
N GLN A 702 16.57 -13.03 -10.06
CA GLN A 702 15.40 -13.33 -9.24
C GLN A 702 15.85 -13.48 -7.78
N PRO A 703 15.35 -12.66 -6.85
CA PRO A 703 15.62 -12.84 -5.42
C PRO A 703 14.99 -14.15 -4.92
N GLN A 704 15.54 -14.70 -3.82
CA GLN A 704 14.99 -15.88 -3.18
C GLN A 704 14.06 -15.48 -2.03
N GLY A 705 13.00 -16.24 -1.81
CA GLY A 705 12.17 -16.17 -0.62
C GLY A 705 10.77 -15.61 -0.85
N SER A 706 10.58 -14.32 -0.71
CA SER A 706 9.24 -13.72 -0.69
C SER A 706 8.55 -13.69 -2.05
N ILE A 707 7.23 -13.91 -2.06
CA ILE A 707 6.37 -13.68 -3.24
C ILE A 707 6.13 -12.17 -3.49
N TRP A 708 6.46 -11.33 -2.52
CA TRP A 708 6.27 -9.87 -2.57
C TRP A 708 7.37 -9.13 -3.34
N TYR A 709 8.42 -9.84 -3.78
CA TYR A 709 9.37 -9.25 -4.70
C TYR A 709 8.73 -8.99 -6.07
N PHE A 710 9.29 -8.01 -6.79
CA PHE A 710 8.83 -7.67 -8.14
C PHE A 710 8.65 -8.96 -8.96
N PRO A 711 7.43 -9.23 -9.45
CA PRO A 711 7.10 -10.52 -10.03
C PRO A 711 7.76 -10.69 -11.41
N GLN A 712 8.11 -11.92 -11.76
CA GLN A 712 8.74 -12.25 -13.03
C GLN A 712 7.72 -12.68 -14.08
N ALA A 713 7.58 -11.90 -15.15
CA ALA A 713 6.72 -12.18 -16.31
C ALA A 713 7.55 -12.72 -17.46
N TYR A 714 7.80 -14.02 -17.47
CA TYR A 714 8.58 -14.68 -18.50
C TYR A 714 7.74 -15.19 -19.68
N LYS A 715 6.47 -15.51 -19.47
CA LYS A 715 5.60 -15.98 -20.54
C LYS A 715 5.21 -14.84 -21.48
N ASN A 716 5.07 -15.15 -22.76
CA ASN A 716 4.69 -14.17 -23.77
C ASN A 716 3.32 -13.52 -23.51
N GLU A 717 2.41 -14.23 -22.82
CA GLU A 717 1.09 -13.75 -22.43
C GLU A 717 1.04 -13.09 -21.04
N GLN A 718 2.20 -12.72 -20.48
CA GLN A 718 2.30 -12.03 -19.19
C GLN A 718 3.08 -10.73 -19.32
N HIS A 719 2.72 -9.74 -18.54
CA HIS A 719 3.50 -8.52 -18.40
C HIS A 719 3.70 -8.10 -16.94
N GLY A 720 4.76 -7.33 -16.69
CA GLY A 720 4.98 -6.64 -15.43
C GLY A 720 4.63 -5.17 -15.56
N LYS A 721 3.88 -4.64 -14.58
CA LYS A 721 3.60 -3.22 -14.45
C LYS A 721 4.61 -2.59 -13.49
N LEU A 722 5.51 -1.76 -14.03
CA LEU A 722 6.48 -1.01 -13.23
C LEU A 722 5.95 0.39 -12.96
N LEU A 723 5.75 0.72 -11.70
CA LEU A 723 5.33 2.07 -11.32
C LEU A 723 6.48 3.06 -11.52
N LEU A 724 6.18 4.17 -12.19
CA LEU A 724 7.14 5.21 -12.51
C LEU A 724 7.00 6.41 -11.57
N MET A 725 8.13 6.85 -11.05
CA MET A 725 8.21 8.09 -10.27
C MET A 725 9.15 9.09 -10.94
N ALA A 726 10.39 8.71 -11.08
CA ALA A 726 11.46 9.53 -11.65
C ALA A 726 12.56 8.65 -12.20
N PRO A 727 13.36 9.10 -13.20
CA PRO A 727 14.44 8.32 -13.78
C PRO A 727 15.40 7.68 -12.77
N SER A 728 15.76 8.39 -11.70
CA SER A 728 16.63 7.88 -10.62
C SER A 728 16.08 6.62 -9.95
N TYR A 729 14.77 6.59 -9.74
CA TYR A 729 14.06 5.51 -9.09
C TYR A 729 13.75 4.36 -10.06
N ASP A 730 13.35 4.70 -11.29
CA ASP A 730 12.86 3.77 -12.31
C ASP A 730 13.99 2.92 -12.93
N ARG A 731 15.25 3.42 -12.93
CA ARG A 731 16.42 2.70 -13.44
C ARG A 731 16.72 1.47 -12.62
N SER A 732 17.04 0.36 -13.32
CA SER A 732 17.42 -0.91 -12.71
C SER A 732 18.56 -1.59 -13.45
N GLY A 733 19.37 -2.35 -12.71
CA GLY A 733 20.46 -3.16 -13.29
C GLY A 733 19.98 -4.39 -14.07
N ALA A 734 18.68 -4.69 -14.03
CA ALA A 734 18.08 -5.80 -14.76
C ALA A 734 17.11 -5.34 -15.85
N LEU A 735 17.07 -4.04 -16.17
CA LEU A 735 16.12 -3.42 -17.09
C LEU A 735 16.85 -2.68 -18.22
N GLY A 736 16.57 -3.08 -19.45
CA GLY A 736 17.07 -2.50 -20.69
C GLY A 736 15.95 -2.26 -21.69
N PHE A 737 16.25 -2.24 -22.99
CA PHE A 737 15.26 -1.99 -24.03
C PHE A 737 15.72 -2.47 -25.41
N ARG A 738 14.77 -2.51 -26.33
CA ARG A 738 15.01 -2.64 -27.78
C ARG A 738 14.14 -1.65 -28.53
N CYS A 739 14.48 -1.40 -29.80
CA CYS A 739 13.74 -0.46 -30.62
C CYS A 739 13.03 -1.15 -31.79
N VAL A 740 12.01 -0.45 -32.28
CA VAL A 740 11.29 -0.79 -33.51
C VAL A 740 11.31 0.37 -34.51
N LYS A 741 11.08 0.06 -35.81
CA LYS A 741 10.92 1.03 -36.87
C LYS A 741 9.77 0.61 -37.77
N ASP A 742 8.94 1.56 -38.17
CA ASP A 742 7.80 1.29 -39.02
C ASP A 742 8.23 0.88 -40.41
N ALA A 743 7.58 -0.15 -40.99
CA ALA A 743 7.83 -0.64 -42.33
C ALA A 743 6.84 -0.06 -43.36
N GLN A 744 7.26 -0.02 -44.62
CA GLN A 744 6.36 0.30 -45.74
C GLN A 744 5.40 -0.84 -46.00
#